data_e07a751a6f5ec1865b374eb9f3ce1a3f
#
_entry.id   e07a751a6f5ec1865b374eb9f3ce1a3f
#
_cell.length_a   1.000
_cell.length_b   1.000
_cell.length_c   1.000
_cell.angle_alpha   90.00
_cell.angle_beta   90.00
_cell.angle_gamma   90.00
#
_symmetry.space_group_name_H-M   'P 1'
#
loop_
_entity.id
_entity.type
_entity.pdbx_description
1 polymer ?
#
loop_
_entity_poly.entity_id
_entity_poly.type
_entity_poly.pdbx_seq_one_letter_code
_entity_poly.pdbx_strand_id
1 'polypeptide(L)'
;MRQITSRRFLTVITVILAALSFAQPGRPQSPSQKAPGRDMNRERVIWQRLEKIAPKSVEIFKAATEAFDNQDYERATTLYRQVMEQAPSFDPVYRRLGSALALSGKTDEAMSYLERANRMNPSPENTAALAQFLDEPGGDKQSSEYDKQRALDLAKSALAAYQAQNRNDDPYYAVLVAQIAFKQDNVKEVRAAANALATDHPDLMQTHFFLALLAAHDEDWVKAEEEIKKAQNLGLSAETAQQFLDSGVHTRAQTWRYFYYSLYLVGAWIVGLVALFALGKLFSNLTLRSIEEADPNGATGAKEISLRSLYKRLINVAGVYYYISLPVVIFLVLGVTGSIFYGFLMIGQIPIKLALIVAVAAVVTIYKMIRSLFIKIESEDPGRALKPEEAPGLWALAREVAQAVGTRPIDEIRVTPGCDLAVYEKGRFREKLQDRARRILILGVGALNEMRQNAFRAVLAHEYGHFSHRDTAGGDVALRVGQDMSKFAYAMALAGQAVWWNIAFQFLRVYHFIFRRITHGATRLQEILADRVAVRNYGAESFEEGLRHVIRREVEFNSVASKEIEEAAQARRDLNNLYQLQVTPETFDQQMIENQINDIITRPTTEDDTHPSPIDRFRLAQRISCDNPSASNAMVWDLFASRESLTAEMSKLIDDRVKEAAPA
;
A
#
# COMPACT_ATOMS: atom_id res chain seq x y z
N MET A 1 32.42 -6.82 -2.15
CA MET A 1 31.76 -5.78 -2.97
C MET A 1 32.02 -4.36 -2.46
N ARG A 2 31.97 -4.06 -1.16
CA ARG A 2 32.26 -2.70 -0.63
C ARG A 2 33.61 -2.11 -1.06
N GLN A 3 34.68 -2.89 -1.15
CA GLN A 3 36.02 -2.39 -1.53
C GLN A 3 36.20 -2.14 -3.04
N ILE A 4 35.45 -2.82 -3.91
CA ILE A 4 35.58 -2.66 -5.38
C ILE A 4 34.77 -1.42 -5.85
N THR A 5 33.67 -1.11 -5.20
CA THR A 5 32.85 0.08 -5.49
C THR A 5 33.56 1.35 -5.01
N SER A 6 34.25 1.32 -3.88
CA SER A 6 34.99 2.46 -3.35
C SER A 6 36.15 2.86 -4.29
N ARG A 7 36.91 1.90 -4.82
CA ARG A 7 38.03 2.20 -5.75
C ARG A 7 37.61 2.80 -7.09
N ARG A 8 36.54 2.29 -7.71
CA ARG A 8 36.01 2.89 -8.95
C ARG A 8 35.41 4.28 -8.71
N PHE A 9 34.75 4.47 -7.58
CA PHE A 9 34.25 5.76 -7.16
C PHE A 9 35.38 6.77 -6.92
N LEU A 10 36.44 6.38 -6.22
CA LEU A 10 37.62 7.21 -6.05
C LEU A 10 38.31 7.55 -7.39
N THR A 11 38.45 6.59 -8.33
CA THR A 11 39.09 6.83 -9.62
C THR A 11 38.31 7.83 -10.49
N VAL A 12 36.98 7.73 -10.51
CA VAL A 12 36.12 8.70 -11.23
C VAL A 12 36.20 10.08 -10.56
N ILE A 13 36.25 10.12 -9.26
CA ILE A 13 36.41 11.35 -8.48
C ILE A 13 37.75 12.02 -8.74
N THR A 14 38.83 11.27 -8.86
CA THR A 14 40.17 11.80 -9.17
C THR A 14 40.21 12.44 -10.57
N VAL A 15 39.52 11.85 -11.55
CA VAL A 15 39.39 12.42 -12.90
C VAL A 15 38.52 13.69 -12.89
N ILE A 16 37.47 13.72 -12.09
CA ILE A 16 36.56 14.89 -11.93
C ILE A 16 37.31 16.02 -11.24
N LEU A 17 38.19 15.74 -10.26
CA LEU A 17 39.02 16.75 -9.60
C LEU A 17 40.05 17.38 -10.53
N ALA A 18 40.65 16.62 -11.44
CA ALA A 18 41.49 17.18 -12.47
C ALA A 18 40.71 18.18 -13.36
N ALA A 19 39.44 17.89 -13.65
CA ALA A 19 38.56 18.82 -14.38
C ALA A 19 38.17 20.07 -13.56
N LEU A 20 38.04 19.95 -12.21
CA LEU A 20 37.72 21.07 -11.32
C LEU A 20 38.95 21.93 -10.95
N SER A 21 40.14 21.38 -10.96
CA SER A 21 41.40 22.16 -10.80
C SER A 21 41.55 23.18 -11.92
N PHE A 22 40.87 22.97 -13.06
CA PHE A 22 40.74 23.95 -14.15
C PHE A 22 39.60 24.97 -13.98
N ALA A 23 38.70 24.78 -13.01
CA ALA A 23 37.62 25.70 -12.71
C ALA A 23 38.03 26.74 -11.66
N GLN A 24 39.21 27.34 -11.78
CA GLN A 24 39.53 28.57 -11.05
C GLN A 24 38.66 29.69 -11.61
N PRO A 25 38.12 30.57 -10.74
CA PRO A 25 37.62 31.85 -11.25
C PRO A 25 38.80 32.59 -11.88
N GLY A 26 38.93 32.49 -13.21
CA GLY A 26 40.02 33.11 -13.96
C GLY A 26 40.71 32.25 -15.03
N ARG A 27 40.38 30.92 -15.13
CA ARG A 27 40.86 30.11 -16.27
C ARG A 27 39.74 29.79 -17.26
N PRO A 28 39.87 30.13 -18.55
CA PRO A 28 38.90 29.72 -19.58
C PRO A 28 38.94 28.19 -19.78
N GLN A 29 37.80 27.52 -19.67
CA GLN A 29 37.66 26.08 -19.93
C GLN A 29 37.51 25.75 -21.43
N SER A 30 37.53 26.75 -22.29
CA SER A 30 37.58 26.61 -23.74
C SER A 30 38.15 27.88 -24.36
N PRO A 31 38.68 27.84 -25.63
CA PRO A 31 39.21 29.01 -26.29
C PRO A 31 38.23 30.17 -26.54
N SER A 32 36.96 30.03 -26.15
CA SER A 32 35.90 31.02 -26.37
C SER A 32 35.36 31.68 -25.08
N GLN A 33 35.77 31.27 -23.88
CA GLN A 33 35.33 31.95 -22.62
C GLN A 33 36.44 32.88 -22.14
N LYS A 34 36.22 34.19 -22.19
CA LYS A 34 37.03 35.17 -21.49
C LYS A 34 36.97 34.90 -20.01
N ALA A 35 38.12 34.87 -19.33
CA ALA A 35 38.21 34.80 -17.89
C ALA A 35 37.32 35.89 -17.25
N PRO A 36 36.57 35.56 -16.16
CA PRO A 36 35.84 36.59 -15.43
C PRO A 36 36.84 37.70 -15.04
N GLY A 37 36.50 38.93 -15.41
CA GLY A 37 37.39 40.08 -15.19
C GLY A 37 37.71 40.23 -13.70
N ARG A 38 38.92 40.67 -13.38
CA ARG A 38 39.32 40.98 -12.01
C ARG A 38 38.33 41.92 -11.37
N ASP A 39 38.13 41.81 -10.06
CA ASP A 39 37.39 42.81 -9.29
C ASP A 39 38.16 44.14 -9.24
N MET A 40 37.75 45.03 -10.12
CA MET A 40 38.38 46.32 -10.29
C MET A 40 38.31 47.20 -9.03
N ASN A 41 37.35 46.98 -8.15
CA ASN A 41 37.26 47.69 -6.88
C ASN A 41 38.38 47.24 -5.93
N ARG A 42 38.63 45.95 -5.85
CA ARG A 42 39.75 45.39 -5.07
C ARG A 42 41.10 45.83 -5.67
N GLU A 43 41.24 45.79 -7.00
CA GLU A 43 42.45 46.24 -7.68
C GLU A 43 42.71 47.73 -7.36
N ARG A 44 41.72 48.55 -7.39
CA ARG A 44 41.84 50.01 -7.06
C ARG A 44 42.38 50.21 -5.66
N VAL A 45 41.92 49.47 -4.67
CA VAL A 45 42.44 49.55 -3.29
C VAL A 45 43.92 49.14 -3.22
N ILE A 46 44.31 48.10 -3.96
CA ILE A 46 45.70 47.64 -4.02
C ILE A 46 46.58 48.70 -4.66
N TRP A 47 46.14 49.33 -5.77
CA TRP A 47 46.85 50.39 -6.45
C TRP A 47 47.01 51.66 -5.57
N GLN A 48 45.96 52.06 -4.84
CA GLN A 48 46.04 53.19 -3.90
C GLN A 48 47.03 52.93 -2.74
N ARG A 49 47.13 51.68 -2.28
CA ARG A 49 48.18 51.33 -1.29
C ARG A 49 49.58 51.43 -1.90
N LEU A 50 49.78 50.98 -3.14
CA LEU A 50 51.08 51.04 -3.82
C LEU A 50 51.44 52.49 -4.15
N GLU A 51 50.48 53.30 -4.57
CA GLU A 51 50.67 54.74 -4.86
C GLU A 51 51.23 55.54 -3.65
N LYS A 52 50.78 55.17 -2.44
CA LYS A 52 51.28 55.78 -1.22
C LYS A 52 52.72 55.40 -0.89
N ILE A 53 53.21 54.26 -1.35
CA ILE A 53 54.53 53.72 -1.07
C ILE A 53 55.52 54.07 -2.21
N ALA A 54 55.13 53.85 -3.45
CA ALA A 54 55.95 54.00 -4.63
C ALA A 54 55.06 54.38 -5.84
N PRO A 55 54.74 55.70 -5.99
CA PRO A 55 53.78 56.12 -7.05
C PRO A 55 54.18 55.68 -8.48
N LYS A 56 55.50 55.72 -8.75
CA LYS A 56 56.04 55.32 -10.08
C LYS A 56 55.90 53.86 -10.40
N SER A 57 55.69 53.01 -9.40
CA SER A 57 55.55 51.57 -9.56
C SER A 57 54.12 51.13 -9.88
N VAL A 58 53.12 52.03 -9.77
CA VAL A 58 51.71 51.65 -10.01
C VAL A 58 51.44 51.18 -11.42
N GLU A 59 51.98 51.90 -12.42
CA GLU A 59 51.81 51.52 -13.81
C GLU A 59 52.57 50.22 -14.14
N ILE A 60 53.75 50.00 -13.57
CA ILE A 60 54.50 48.78 -13.70
C ILE A 60 53.72 47.60 -13.11
N PHE A 61 53.10 47.80 -11.94
CA PHE A 61 52.29 46.75 -11.29
C PHE A 61 51.04 46.39 -12.09
N LYS A 62 50.38 47.42 -12.69
CA LYS A 62 49.25 47.17 -13.62
C LYS A 62 49.68 46.39 -14.82
N ALA A 63 50.78 46.76 -15.49
CA ALA A 63 51.33 46.04 -16.64
C ALA A 63 51.75 44.60 -16.27
N ALA A 64 52.31 44.38 -15.06
CA ALA A 64 52.62 43.06 -14.56
C ALA A 64 51.37 42.21 -14.35
N THR A 65 50.29 42.84 -13.85
CA THR A 65 49.01 42.19 -13.63
C THR A 65 48.35 41.82 -14.97
N GLU A 66 48.41 42.67 -15.95
CA GLU A 66 47.91 42.40 -17.30
C GLU A 66 48.70 41.27 -17.99
N ALA A 67 50.05 41.27 -17.85
CA ALA A 67 50.85 40.18 -18.35
C ALA A 67 50.52 38.82 -17.68
N PHE A 68 50.27 38.86 -16.36
CA PHE A 68 49.81 37.68 -15.62
C PHE A 68 48.47 37.17 -16.11
N ASP A 69 47.51 38.05 -16.36
CA ASP A 69 46.15 37.70 -16.85
C ASP A 69 46.19 37.18 -18.28
N ASN A 70 47.13 37.67 -19.08
CA ASN A 70 47.42 37.16 -20.42
C ASN A 70 48.31 35.86 -20.43
N GLN A 71 48.59 35.29 -19.25
CA GLN A 71 49.41 34.06 -19.08
C GLN A 71 50.90 34.22 -19.48
N ASP A 72 51.35 35.46 -19.69
CA ASP A 72 52.77 35.77 -19.90
C ASP A 72 53.48 35.90 -18.53
N TYR A 73 53.70 34.72 -17.91
CA TYR A 73 54.21 34.63 -16.55
C TYR A 73 55.69 35.07 -16.45
N GLU A 74 56.47 34.98 -17.51
CA GLU A 74 57.87 35.44 -17.52
C GLU A 74 57.92 36.98 -17.48
N ARG A 75 57.13 37.61 -18.33
CA ARG A 75 57.01 39.04 -18.33
C ARG A 75 56.41 39.58 -17.02
N ALA A 76 55.38 38.92 -16.52
CA ALA A 76 54.78 39.25 -15.24
C ALA A 76 55.79 39.19 -14.09
N THR A 77 56.56 38.10 -14.04
CA THR A 77 57.65 37.91 -13.06
C THR A 77 58.68 39.03 -13.12
N THR A 78 59.13 39.37 -14.32
CA THR A 78 60.12 40.45 -14.49
C THR A 78 59.57 41.81 -13.98
N LEU A 79 58.35 42.14 -14.36
CA LEU A 79 57.71 43.39 -13.94
C LEU A 79 57.39 43.41 -12.42
N TYR A 80 56.93 42.33 -11.85
CA TYR A 80 56.72 42.27 -10.39
C TYR A 80 58.01 42.36 -9.61
N ARG A 81 59.16 41.84 -10.10
CA ARG A 81 60.50 42.04 -9.47
C ARG A 81 60.88 43.50 -9.46
N GLN A 82 60.65 44.26 -10.54
CA GLN A 82 60.89 45.68 -10.59
C GLN A 82 60.05 46.48 -9.56
N VAL A 83 58.76 46.08 -9.39
CA VAL A 83 57.95 46.70 -8.36
C VAL A 83 58.43 46.35 -6.95
N MET A 84 58.85 45.11 -6.72
CA MET A 84 59.37 44.62 -5.45
C MET A 84 60.64 45.39 -5.01
N GLU A 85 61.53 45.70 -5.93
CA GLU A 85 62.71 46.48 -5.67
C GLU A 85 62.40 47.92 -5.25
N GLN A 86 61.35 48.52 -5.86
CA GLN A 86 60.92 49.89 -5.56
C GLN A 86 60.02 50.01 -4.36
N ALA A 87 59.28 48.91 -4.03
CA ALA A 87 58.34 48.86 -2.92
C ALA A 87 58.48 47.57 -2.10
N PRO A 88 59.62 47.38 -1.37
CA PRO A 88 59.90 46.14 -0.66
C PRO A 88 58.96 45.85 0.53
N SER A 89 58.19 46.84 1.00
CA SER A 89 57.16 46.65 2.05
C SER A 89 55.78 46.35 1.52
N PHE A 90 55.59 46.26 0.22
CA PHE A 90 54.30 46.03 -0.43
C PHE A 90 54.01 44.54 -0.59
N ASP A 91 53.35 43.94 0.40
CA ASP A 91 53.03 42.47 0.43
C ASP A 91 52.31 41.93 -0.82
N PRO A 92 51.36 42.63 -1.53
CA PRO A 92 50.72 42.08 -2.68
C PRO A 92 51.63 41.73 -3.85
N VAL A 93 52.81 42.44 -3.98
CA VAL A 93 53.75 42.11 -5.06
C VAL A 93 54.40 40.76 -4.85
N TYR A 94 54.76 40.40 -3.57
CA TYR A 94 55.34 39.09 -3.24
C TYR A 94 54.35 37.97 -3.50
N ARG A 95 53.07 38.13 -3.15
CA ARG A 95 52.03 37.18 -3.43
C ARG A 95 51.88 36.94 -4.93
N ARG A 96 51.77 38.01 -5.75
CA ARG A 96 51.57 37.91 -7.19
C ARG A 96 52.84 37.38 -7.90
N LEU A 97 54.00 37.77 -7.48
CA LEU A 97 55.27 37.23 -7.95
C LEU A 97 55.36 35.74 -7.68
N GLY A 98 55.06 35.32 -6.44
CA GLY A 98 55.03 33.92 -6.08
C GLY A 98 54.07 33.11 -6.90
N SER A 99 52.83 33.64 -7.13
CA SER A 99 51.84 33.00 -8.00
C SER A 99 52.33 32.88 -9.47
N ALA A 100 52.96 33.93 -10.00
CA ALA A 100 53.50 33.90 -11.36
C ALA A 100 54.66 32.87 -11.51
N LEU A 101 55.54 32.80 -10.53
CA LEU A 101 56.60 31.81 -10.47
C LEU A 101 56.09 30.39 -10.36
N ALA A 102 55.06 30.15 -9.56
CA ALA A 102 54.42 28.85 -9.45
C ALA A 102 53.86 28.37 -10.79
N LEU A 103 53.14 29.25 -11.51
CA LEU A 103 52.58 28.95 -12.83
C LEU A 103 53.64 28.85 -13.93
N SER A 104 54.81 29.39 -13.75
CA SER A 104 55.97 29.21 -14.67
C SER A 104 56.86 28.00 -14.28
N GLY A 105 56.47 27.19 -13.27
CA GLY A 105 57.18 26.01 -12.84
C GLY A 105 58.35 26.27 -11.90
N LYS A 106 58.61 27.49 -11.48
CA LYS A 106 59.72 27.86 -10.57
C LYS A 106 59.28 27.73 -9.10
N THR A 107 59.01 26.49 -8.67
CA THR A 107 58.30 26.16 -7.44
C THR A 107 59.05 26.56 -6.18
N ASP A 108 60.38 26.44 -6.14
CA ASP A 108 61.18 26.81 -4.95
C ASP A 108 61.21 28.29 -4.69
N GLU A 109 61.33 29.09 -5.75
CA GLU A 109 61.23 30.55 -5.65
C GLU A 109 59.84 30.96 -5.27
N ALA A 110 58.82 30.38 -5.88
CA ALA A 110 57.42 30.65 -5.59
C ALA A 110 57.10 30.47 -4.11
N MET A 111 57.51 29.37 -3.51
CA MET A 111 57.35 29.09 -2.09
C MET A 111 57.92 30.21 -1.22
N SER A 112 59.16 30.62 -1.49
CA SER A 112 59.84 31.62 -0.69
C SER A 112 59.14 33.00 -0.70
N TYR A 113 58.60 33.38 -1.89
CA TYR A 113 57.87 34.64 -2.03
C TYR A 113 56.47 34.58 -1.44
N LEU A 114 55.74 33.48 -1.56
CA LEU A 114 54.40 33.29 -0.97
C LEU A 114 54.50 33.26 0.56
N GLU A 115 55.48 32.56 1.13
CA GLU A 115 55.71 32.58 2.56
C GLU A 115 56.10 33.98 3.06
N ARG A 116 56.95 34.71 2.28
CA ARG A 116 57.30 36.09 2.63
C ARG A 116 56.12 36.99 2.62
N ALA A 117 55.21 36.88 1.61
CA ALA A 117 53.97 37.66 1.56
C ALA A 117 53.09 37.40 2.80
N ASN A 118 52.93 36.14 3.17
CA ASN A 118 52.13 35.74 4.32
C ASN A 118 52.76 36.15 5.67
N ARG A 119 54.10 36.10 5.79
CA ARG A 119 54.80 36.60 6.99
C ARG A 119 54.69 38.11 7.12
N MET A 120 54.75 38.86 6.02
CA MET A 120 54.61 40.33 6.03
C MET A 120 53.24 40.80 6.42
N ASN A 121 52.22 40.11 5.88
CA ASN A 121 50.83 40.40 6.13
C ASN A 121 49.99 39.13 6.00
N PRO A 122 49.52 38.49 7.09
CA PRO A 122 48.68 37.30 7.05
C PRO A 122 47.23 37.63 6.67
N SER A 123 47.06 38.38 5.57
CA SER A 123 45.73 38.67 5.04
C SER A 123 45.06 37.41 4.46
N PRO A 124 43.73 37.37 4.38
CA PRO A 124 43.04 36.24 3.74
C PRO A 124 43.60 35.89 2.36
N GLU A 125 43.95 36.90 1.54
CA GLU A 125 44.46 36.70 0.19
C GLU A 125 45.88 36.10 0.18
N ASN A 126 46.78 36.55 1.07
CA ASN A 126 48.12 36.01 1.14
C ASN A 126 48.14 34.58 1.70
N THR A 127 47.33 34.37 2.76
CA THR A 127 47.18 33.04 3.40
C THR A 127 46.55 32.01 2.43
N ALA A 128 45.52 32.40 1.70
CA ALA A 128 44.88 31.55 0.71
C ALA A 128 45.78 31.20 -0.47
N ALA A 129 46.60 32.18 -0.95
CA ALA A 129 47.55 31.93 -2.03
C ALA A 129 48.61 30.94 -1.63
N LEU A 130 49.13 31.04 -0.38
CA LEU A 130 50.09 30.03 0.16
C LEU A 130 49.40 28.68 0.36
N ALA A 131 48.19 28.63 0.85
CA ALA A 131 47.43 27.40 1.00
C ALA A 131 47.23 26.68 -0.35
N GLN A 132 46.80 27.39 -1.37
CA GLN A 132 46.61 26.88 -2.70
C GLN A 132 47.92 26.34 -3.31
N PHE A 133 49.00 27.04 -3.13
CA PHE A 133 50.33 26.58 -3.62
C PHE A 133 50.81 25.34 -2.90
N LEU A 134 50.63 25.21 -1.60
CA LEU A 134 51.01 24.02 -0.83
C LEU A 134 50.16 22.79 -1.22
N ASP A 135 48.90 23.02 -1.58
CA ASP A 135 48.02 21.94 -2.09
C ASP A 135 48.45 21.48 -3.51
N GLU A 136 48.75 22.46 -4.38
CA GLU A 136 49.19 22.21 -5.77
C GLU A 136 50.39 23.09 -6.11
N PRO A 137 51.63 22.61 -5.83
CA PRO A 137 52.81 23.45 -6.02
C PRO A 137 53.16 23.72 -7.49
N GLY A 138 52.56 22.96 -8.43
CA GLY A 138 52.87 23.08 -9.86
C GLY A 138 54.12 22.31 -10.28
N GLY A 139 54.33 22.15 -11.61
CA GLY A 139 55.40 21.32 -12.14
C GLY A 139 55.31 19.84 -11.75
N ASP A 140 56.44 19.15 -11.65
CA ASP A 140 56.50 17.72 -11.30
C ASP A 140 56.53 17.47 -9.79
N LYS A 141 56.43 18.51 -8.97
CA LYS A 141 56.46 18.38 -7.51
C LYS A 141 55.11 18.00 -6.95
N GLN A 142 55.09 16.91 -6.19
CA GLN A 142 53.92 16.52 -5.39
C GLN A 142 54.01 17.10 -3.97
N SER A 143 52.87 17.57 -3.42
CA SER A 143 52.80 18.06 -2.05
C SER A 143 53.11 16.95 -1.05
N SER A 144 53.95 17.20 -0.08
CA SER A 144 54.21 16.31 1.04
C SER A 144 52.95 16.22 1.92
N GLU A 145 52.80 15.15 2.72
CA GLU A 145 51.68 15.04 3.64
C GLU A 145 51.61 16.19 4.67
N TYR A 146 52.81 16.68 5.08
CA TYR A 146 52.92 17.87 5.92
C TYR A 146 52.39 19.13 5.22
N ASP A 147 52.75 19.32 3.95
CA ASP A 147 52.30 20.47 3.17
C ASP A 147 50.80 20.46 2.93
N LYS A 148 50.22 19.28 2.68
CA LYS A 148 48.76 19.13 2.56
C LYS A 148 48.02 19.52 3.82
N GLN A 149 48.43 19.01 4.98
CA GLN A 149 47.84 19.38 6.25
C GLN A 149 47.95 20.88 6.50
N ARG A 150 49.16 21.48 6.27
CA ARG A 150 49.40 22.87 6.37
C ARG A 150 48.53 23.72 5.41
N ALA A 151 48.32 23.21 4.20
CA ALA A 151 47.44 23.85 3.21
C ALA A 151 46.02 23.99 3.72
N LEU A 152 45.46 22.90 4.29
CA LEU A 152 44.10 22.92 4.85
C LEU A 152 43.98 23.88 6.03
N ASP A 153 44.94 23.87 6.94
CA ASP A 153 44.93 24.78 8.10
C ASP A 153 45.04 26.25 7.69
N LEU A 154 45.86 26.58 6.71
CA LEU A 154 45.96 27.90 6.13
C LEU A 154 44.70 28.31 5.39
N ALA A 155 44.08 27.42 4.61
CA ALA A 155 42.81 27.71 3.93
C ALA A 155 41.68 28.01 4.91
N LYS A 156 41.59 27.25 6.00
CA LYS A 156 40.64 27.50 7.11
C LYS A 156 40.93 28.82 7.81
N SER A 157 42.20 29.14 8.06
CA SER A 157 42.60 30.39 8.64
C SER A 157 42.26 31.59 7.74
N ALA A 158 42.46 31.45 6.43
CA ALA A 158 42.07 32.48 5.46
C ALA A 158 40.57 32.73 5.44
N LEU A 159 39.76 31.66 5.45
CA LEU A 159 38.29 31.75 5.52
C LEU A 159 37.85 32.45 6.82
N ALA A 160 38.38 32.00 7.96
CA ALA A 160 38.08 32.61 9.27
C ALA A 160 38.47 34.10 9.34
N ALA A 161 39.64 34.47 8.82
CA ALA A 161 40.08 35.85 8.76
C ALA A 161 39.22 36.70 7.81
N TYR A 162 38.68 36.12 6.74
CA TYR A 162 37.76 36.78 5.83
C TYR A 162 36.40 37.04 6.50
N GLN A 163 35.84 36.02 7.16
CA GLN A 163 34.59 36.13 7.91
C GLN A 163 34.68 37.10 9.08
N ALA A 164 35.84 37.17 9.79
CA ALA A 164 36.06 38.12 10.86
C ALA A 164 35.99 39.60 10.41
N GLN A 165 36.12 39.85 9.11
CA GLN A 165 35.90 41.19 8.52
C GLN A 165 34.42 41.46 8.19
N ASN A 166 33.48 40.63 8.68
CA ASN A 166 32.04 40.64 8.32
C ASN A 166 31.81 40.54 6.80
N ARG A 167 32.60 39.76 6.13
CA ARG A 167 32.56 39.53 4.68
C ARG A 167 32.27 38.07 4.39
N ASN A 168 31.16 37.83 3.72
CA ASN A 168 30.75 36.51 3.22
C ASN A 168 30.39 36.56 1.71
N ASP A 169 30.73 37.68 1.06
CA ASP A 169 30.37 37.97 -0.33
C ASP A 169 31.20 37.21 -1.36
N ASP A 170 32.38 36.69 -0.99
CA ASP A 170 33.27 35.96 -1.89
C ASP A 170 33.31 34.47 -1.52
N PRO A 171 32.74 33.56 -2.35
CA PRO A 171 32.74 32.14 -2.08
C PRO A 171 34.13 31.47 -2.18
N TYR A 172 35.13 32.19 -2.71
CA TYR A 172 36.45 31.64 -3.02
C TYR A 172 37.08 30.90 -1.85
N TYR A 173 37.05 31.51 -0.64
CA TYR A 173 37.71 30.94 0.54
C TYR A 173 37.04 29.65 1.03
N ALA A 174 35.72 29.59 1.01
CA ALA A 174 34.98 28.39 1.40
C ALA A 174 35.11 27.27 0.33
N VAL A 175 35.12 27.62 -0.95
CA VAL A 175 35.40 26.70 -2.05
C VAL A 175 36.83 26.11 -1.92
N LEU A 176 37.83 26.97 -1.60
CA LEU A 176 39.20 26.51 -1.41
C LEU A 176 39.33 25.51 -0.26
N VAL A 177 38.68 25.77 0.87
CA VAL A 177 38.64 24.82 1.98
C VAL A 177 37.99 23.50 1.54
N ALA A 178 36.85 23.55 0.86
CA ALA A 178 36.15 22.37 0.38
C ALA A 178 37.00 21.56 -0.59
N GLN A 179 37.70 22.21 -1.52
CA GLN A 179 38.58 21.56 -2.52
C GLN A 179 39.76 20.86 -1.87
N ILE A 180 40.49 21.55 -0.99
CA ILE A 180 41.69 21.01 -0.30
C ILE A 180 41.26 19.85 0.62
N ALA A 181 40.20 20.05 1.43
CA ALA A 181 39.67 19.02 2.31
C ALA A 181 39.20 17.77 1.55
N PHE A 182 38.57 17.97 0.37
CA PHE A 182 38.09 16.87 -0.45
C PHE A 182 39.26 16.03 -1.01
N LYS A 183 40.34 16.67 -1.49
CA LYS A 183 41.55 15.96 -1.97
C LYS A 183 42.20 15.15 -0.87
N GLN A 184 42.05 15.55 0.38
CA GLN A 184 42.59 14.87 1.58
C GLN A 184 41.59 13.86 2.19
N ASP A 185 40.46 13.58 1.52
CA ASP A 185 39.41 12.70 2.02
C ASP A 185 38.87 13.13 3.41
N ASN A 186 38.94 14.42 3.71
CA ASN A 186 38.47 15.00 4.97
C ASN A 186 37.01 15.43 4.87
N VAL A 187 36.12 14.43 4.90
CA VAL A 187 34.66 14.62 4.75
C VAL A 187 34.08 15.63 5.75
N LYS A 188 34.63 15.71 6.96
CA LYS A 188 34.15 16.63 7.99
C LYS A 188 34.31 18.09 7.54
N GLU A 189 35.48 18.45 7.04
CA GLU A 189 35.77 19.79 6.58
C GLU A 189 35.08 20.13 5.27
N VAL A 190 34.95 19.15 4.35
CA VAL A 190 34.10 19.30 3.15
C VAL A 190 32.67 19.65 3.54
N ARG A 191 32.11 18.95 4.52
CA ARG A 191 30.74 19.16 4.98
C ARG A 191 30.56 20.55 5.62
N ALA A 192 31.51 20.96 6.44
CA ALA A 192 31.48 22.30 7.06
C ALA A 192 31.51 23.41 6.00
N ALA A 193 32.44 23.30 5.03
CA ALA A 193 32.58 24.28 3.95
C ALA A 193 31.35 24.27 2.99
N ALA A 194 30.85 23.09 2.62
CA ALA A 194 29.67 22.97 1.76
C ALA A 194 28.40 23.54 2.42
N ASN A 195 28.22 23.35 3.74
CA ASN A 195 27.11 23.94 4.47
C ASN A 195 27.20 25.44 4.56
N ALA A 196 28.41 26.00 4.77
CA ALA A 196 28.62 27.43 4.72
C ALA A 196 28.30 28.00 3.33
N LEU A 197 28.77 27.35 2.27
CA LEU A 197 28.42 27.69 0.88
C LEU A 197 26.93 27.62 0.61
N ALA A 198 26.24 26.61 1.13
CA ALA A 198 24.80 26.48 0.94
C ALA A 198 24.00 27.57 1.66
N THR A 199 24.54 28.12 2.73
CA THR A 199 23.94 29.23 3.48
C THR A 199 24.19 30.58 2.80
N ASP A 200 25.45 30.86 2.42
CA ASP A 200 25.87 32.16 1.94
C ASP A 200 25.77 32.30 0.41
N HIS A 201 25.90 31.19 -0.31
CA HIS A 201 25.96 31.14 -1.78
C HIS A 201 25.16 29.95 -2.34
N PRO A 202 23.81 29.91 -2.12
CA PRO A 202 22.96 28.76 -2.54
C PRO A 202 22.90 28.55 -4.05
N ASP A 203 23.11 29.60 -4.84
CA ASP A 203 23.04 29.55 -6.32
C ASP A 203 24.41 29.32 -6.98
N LEU A 204 25.42 28.94 -6.21
CA LEU A 204 26.74 28.66 -6.75
C LEU A 204 26.86 27.22 -7.22
N MET A 205 27.41 27.01 -8.42
CA MET A 205 27.63 25.66 -8.99
C MET A 205 28.44 24.76 -8.05
N GLN A 206 29.53 25.28 -7.45
CA GLN A 206 30.40 24.56 -6.53
C GLN A 206 29.66 24.10 -5.26
N THR A 207 28.69 24.89 -4.77
CA THR A 207 27.86 24.51 -3.63
C THR A 207 27.15 23.19 -3.91
N HIS A 208 26.42 23.12 -5.00
CA HIS A 208 25.65 21.93 -5.39
C HIS A 208 26.57 20.77 -5.74
N PHE A 209 27.73 21.03 -6.31
CA PHE A 209 28.70 19.98 -6.59
C PHE A 209 29.22 19.31 -5.31
N PHE A 210 29.64 20.07 -4.30
CA PHE A 210 30.06 19.49 -3.02
C PHE A 210 28.91 18.83 -2.26
N LEU A 211 27.70 19.36 -2.33
CA LEU A 211 26.53 18.71 -1.77
C LEU A 211 26.22 17.37 -2.46
N ALA A 212 26.40 17.28 -3.77
CA ALA A 212 26.24 16.03 -4.51
C ALA A 212 27.25 14.98 -4.06
N LEU A 213 28.54 15.36 -3.89
CA LEU A 213 29.60 14.49 -3.41
C LEU A 213 29.29 13.97 -1.99
N LEU A 214 28.85 14.84 -1.09
CA LEU A 214 28.49 14.49 0.28
C LEU A 214 27.28 13.56 0.32
N ALA A 215 26.25 13.85 -0.46
CA ALA A 215 25.08 13.00 -0.56
C ALA A 215 25.42 11.59 -1.07
N ALA A 216 26.32 11.50 -2.07
CA ALA A 216 26.79 10.22 -2.56
C ALA A 216 27.66 9.46 -1.52
N HIS A 217 28.47 10.18 -0.74
CA HIS A 217 29.21 9.61 0.39
C HIS A 217 28.29 9.05 1.47
N ASP A 218 27.20 9.77 1.76
CA ASP A 218 26.19 9.39 2.75
C ASP A 218 25.19 8.34 2.21
N GLU A 219 25.39 7.84 1.00
CA GLU A 219 24.51 6.90 0.30
C GLU A 219 23.10 7.45 0.02
N ASP A 220 22.90 8.78 0.10
CA ASP A 220 21.67 9.44 -0.33
C ASP A 220 21.71 9.70 -1.85
N TRP A 221 21.51 8.61 -2.59
CA TRP A 221 21.66 8.60 -4.04
C TRP A 221 20.68 9.50 -4.77
N VAL A 222 19.46 9.66 -4.25
CA VAL A 222 18.42 10.52 -4.84
C VAL A 222 18.85 11.97 -4.73
N LYS A 223 19.30 12.41 -3.55
CA LYS A 223 19.80 13.75 -3.32
C LYS A 223 21.09 14.01 -4.11
N ALA A 224 22.00 13.04 -4.19
CA ALA A 224 23.23 13.16 -4.99
C ALA A 224 22.91 13.45 -6.46
N GLU A 225 21.94 12.73 -7.06
CA GLU A 225 21.50 12.97 -8.42
C GLU A 225 20.82 14.34 -8.59
N GLU A 226 20.04 14.80 -7.63
CA GLU A 226 19.39 16.11 -7.67
C GLU A 226 20.41 17.24 -7.59
N GLU A 227 21.36 17.15 -6.67
CA GLU A 227 22.36 18.19 -6.47
C GLU A 227 23.34 18.29 -7.66
N ILE A 228 23.76 17.16 -8.26
CA ILE A 228 24.63 17.24 -9.46
C ILE A 228 23.90 17.85 -10.66
N LYS A 229 22.61 17.60 -10.82
CA LYS A 229 21.79 18.23 -11.87
C LYS A 229 21.62 19.73 -11.63
N LYS A 230 21.48 20.17 -10.38
CA LYS A 230 21.49 21.59 -10.03
C LYS A 230 22.84 22.23 -10.37
N ALA A 231 23.95 21.57 -10.00
CA ALA A 231 25.28 22.03 -10.37
C ALA A 231 25.44 22.16 -11.90
N GLN A 232 24.92 21.23 -12.67
CA GLN A 232 24.93 21.27 -14.13
C GLN A 232 24.14 22.46 -14.67
N ASN A 233 22.96 22.74 -14.14
CA ASN A 233 22.15 23.89 -14.53
C ASN A 233 22.84 25.23 -14.18
N LEU A 234 23.71 25.25 -13.19
CA LEU A 234 24.49 26.40 -12.76
C LEU A 234 25.88 26.51 -13.42
N GLY A 235 26.17 25.64 -14.41
CA GLY A 235 27.36 25.77 -15.23
C GLY A 235 28.40 24.66 -15.11
N LEU A 236 28.12 23.59 -14.36
CA LEU A 236 28.98 22.39 -14.39
C LEU A 236 28.89 21.77 -15.79
N SER A 237 30.04 21.34 -16.33
CA SER A 237 30.05 20.72 -17.66
C SER A 237 29.16 19.48 -17.71
N ALA A 238 28.44 19.30 -18.81
CA ALA A 238 27.57 18.14 -19.02
C ALA A 238 28.38 16.82 -18.95
N GLU A 239 29.63 16.84 -19.42
CA GLU A 239 30.51 15.69 -19.37
C GLU A 239 30.82 15.28 -17.91
N THR A 240 31.20 16.24 -17.06
CA THR A 240 31.50 16.00 -15.63
C THR A 240 30.25 15.50 -14.89
N ALA A 241 29.10 16.12 -15.13
CA ALA A 241 27.84 15.69 -14.51
C ALA A 241 27.49 14.25 -14.94
N GLN A 242 27.65 13.93 -16.22
CA GLN A 242 27.36 12.60 -16.75
C GLN A 242 28.32 11.54 -16.18
N GLN A 243 29.62 11.84 -16.10
CA GLN A 243 30.60 10.95 -15.47
C GLN A 243 30.24 10.64 -14.01
N PHE A 244 29.80 11.65 -13.26
CA PHE A 244 29.31 11.45 -11.89
C PHE A 244 28.07 10.56 -11.84
N LEU A 245 27.09 10.76 -12.72
CA LEU A 245 25.88 9.94 -12.78
C LEU A 245 26.19 8.49 -13.18
N ASP A 246 27.10 8.29 -14.16
CA ASP A 246 27.52 6.99 -14.68
C ASP A 246 28.38 6.20 -13.68
N SER A 247 28.91 6.83 -12.64
CA SER A 247 29.61 6.15 -11.52
C SER A 247 28.70 5.20 -10.72
N GLY A 248 27.42 5.12 -11.09
CA GLY A 248 26.38 4.31 -10.46
C GLY A 248 25.39 5.11 -9.61
N VAL A 249 25.56 6.42 -9.51
CA VAL A 249 24.64 7.30 -8.76
C VAL A 249 23.23 7.25 -9.36
N HIS A 250 23.14 7.39 -10.69
CA HIS A 250 21.86 7.35 -11.39
C HIS A 250 21.09 6.04 -11.18
N THR A 251 21.76 4.89 -11.36
CA THR A 251 21.12 3.59 -11.18
C THR A 251 20.64 3.37 -9.75
N ARG A 252 21.45 3.78 -8.76
CA ARG A 252 21.07 3.67 -7.35
C ARG A 252 19.93 4.62 -6.99
N ALA A 253 19.98 5.86 -7.50
CA ALA A 253 18.90 6.84 -7.31
C ALA A 253 17.58 6.34 -7.86
N GLN A 254 17.57 5.77 -9.08
CA GLN A 254 16.38 5.14 -9.67
C GLN A 254 15.87 3.98 -8.81
N THR A 255 16.74 3.10 -8.34
CA THR A 255 16.37 1.98 -7.49
C THR A 255 15.66 2.46 -6.21
N TRP A 256 16.22 3.47 -5.54
CA TRP A 256 15.62 4.04 -4.34
C TRP A 256 14.30 4.75 -4.62
N ARG A 257 14.15 5.47 -5.76
CA ARG A 257 12.88 6.07 -6.15
C ARG A 257 11.79 5.02 -6.36
N TYR A 258 12.09 3.92 -7.08
CA TYR A 258 11.15 2.82 -7.25
C TYR A 258 10.78 2.16 -5.92
N PHE A 259 11.73 2.03 -5.02
CA PHE A 259 11.48 1.54 -3.67
C PHE A 259 10.50 2.46 -2.90
N TYR A 260 10.73 3.78 -2.91
CA TYR A 260 9.81 4.73 -2.27
C TYR A 260 8.42 4.74 -2.93
N TYR A 261 8.33 4.74 -4.25
CA TYR A 261 7.05 4.65 -4.94
C TYR A 261 6.29 3.36 -4.61
N SER A 262 7.00 2.24 -4.50
CA SER A 262 6.43 0.97 -4.05
C SER A 262 5.90 1.05 -2.63
N LEU A 263 6.64 1.69 -1.73
CA LEU A 263 6.23 1.90 -0.33
C LEU A 263 4.99 2.80 -0.24
N TYR A 264 4.94 3.90 -1.01
CA TYR A 264 3.76 4.77 -1.07
C TYR A 264 2.54 4.04 -1.63
N LEU A 265 2.71 3.23 -2.68
CA LEU A 265 1.62 2.44 -3.26
C LEU A 265 1.06 1.44 -2.25
N VAL A 266 1.92 0.69 -1.57
CA VAL A 266 1.52 -0.26 -0.51
C VAL A 266 0.89 0.48 0.67
N GLY A 267 1.45 1.62 1.08
CA GLY A 267 0.89 2.46 2.14
C GLY A 267 -0.52 2.96 1.80
N ALA A 268 -0.72 3.50 0.61
CA ALA A 268 -2.02 3.96 0.13
C ALA A 268 -3.04 2.80 0.05
N TRP A 269 -2.59 1.62 -0.38
CA TRP A 269 -3.40 0.42 -0.39
C TRP A 269 -3.80 -0.02 1.03
N ILE A 270 -2.90 -0.02 2.01
CA ILE A 270 -3.23 -0.32 3.41
C ILE A 270 -4.24 0.70 3.97
N VAL A 271 -4.04 1.99 3.71
CA VAL A 271 -4.97 3.06 4.12
C VAL A 271 -6.36 2.81 3.55
N GLY A 272 -6.46 2.36 2.29
CA GLY A 272 -7.72 1.98 1.67
C GLY A 272 -8.41 0.80 2.38
N LEU A 273 -7.66 -0.24 2.79
CA LEU A 273 -8.20 -1.36 3.58
C LEU A 273 -8.75 -0.88 4.93
N VAL A 274 -8.00 -0.03 5.63
CA VAL A 274 -8.42 0.54 6.92
C VAL A 274 -9.67 1.40 6.76
N ALA A 275 -9.72 2.20 5.69
CA ALA A 275 -10.89 3.03 5.38
C ALA A 275 -12.14 2.18 5.10
N LEU A 276 -12.01 1.10 4.31
CA LEU A 276 -13.11 0.15 4.05
C LEU A 276 -13.60 -0.50 5.36
N PHE A 277 -12.67 -0.91 6.22
CA PHE A 277 -13.02 -1.46 7.53
C PHE A 277 -13.77 -0.44 8.42
N ALA A 278 -13.26 0.78 8.51
CA ALA A 278 -13.87 1.86 9.30
C ALA A 278 -15.26 2.22 8.78
N LEU A 279 -15.43 2.33 7.45
CA LEU A 279 -16.72 2.57 6.82
C LEU A 279 -17.69 1.41 7.06
N GLY A 280 -17.22 0.15 6.92
CA GLY A 280 -18.05 -1.02 7.23
C GLY A 280 -18.56 -1.02 8.66
N LYS A 281 -17.71 -0.70 9.63
CA LYS A 281 -18.08 -0.58 11.04
C LYS A 281 -19.06 0.58 11.29
N LEU A 282 -18.78 1.75 10.71
CA LEU A 282 -19.64 2.93 10.84
C LEU A 282 -21.08 2.64 10.31
N PHE A 283 -21.15 2.06 9.10
CA PHE A 283 -22.47 1.76 8.51
C PHE A 283 -23.19 0.64 9.24
N SER A 284 -22.49 -0.38 9.74
CA SER A 284 -23.08 -1.42 10.57
C SER A 284 -23.77 -0.81 11.81
N ASN A 285 -23.09 0.12 12.50
CA ASN A 285 -23.65 0.82 13.66
C ASN A 285 -24.80 1.75 13.30
N LEU A 286 -24.73 2.45 12.17
CA LEU A 286 -25.82 3.30 11.68
C LEU A 286 -27.06 2.47 11.34
N THR A 287 -26.90 1.27 10.80
CA THR A 287 -28.00 0.36 10.53
C THR A 287 -28.71 -0.05 11.82
N LEU A 288 -27.96 -0.49 12.82
CA LEU A 288 -28.54 -0.89 14.11
C LEU A 288 -29.36 0.27 14.73
N ARG A 289 -28.82 1.48 14.73
CA ARG A 289 -29.53 2.66 15.23
C ARG A 289 -30.77 3.01 14.39
N SER A 290 -30.67 2.95 13.06
CA SER A 290 -31.79 3.28 12.18
C SER A 290 -32.93 2.28 12.31
N ILE A 291 -32.65 1.04 12.68
CA ILE A 291 -33.62 0.00 12.96
C ILE A 291 -34.39 0.29 14.27
N GLU A 292 -33.66 0.73 15.31
CA GLU A 292 -34.28 1.09 16.60
C GLU A 292 -35.18 2.35 16.51
N GLU A 293 -34.80 3.31 15.64
CA GLU A 293 -35.50 4.60 15.46
C GLU A 293 -36.62 4.57 14.40
N ALA A 294 -36.70 3.52 13.58
CA ALA A 294 -37.65 3.45 12.47
C ALA A 294 -39.11 3.39 12.97
N ASP A 295 -39.99 4.15 12.31
CA ASP A 295 -41.42 4.00 12.50
C ASP A 295 -41.88 2.63 11.98
N PRO A 296 -42.36 1.72 12.83
CA PRO A 296 -42.72 0.38 12.44
C PRO A 296 -43.86 0.33 11.40
N ASN A 297 -44.78 1.27 11.44
CA ASN A 297 -45.94 1.36 10.56
C ASN A 297 -45.74 2.30 9.35
N GLY A 298 -44.65 3.04 9.33
CA GLY A 298 -44.28 3.93 8.23
C GLY A 298 -43.95 3.18 6.93
N ALA A 299 -44.16 3.82 5.78
CA ALA A 299 -43.51 3.39 4.55
C ALA A 299 -41.98 3.46 4.73
N THR A 300 -41.22 2.67 3.96
CA THR A 300 -39.75 2.69 3.99
C THR A 300 -39.25 4.13 4.00
N GLY A 301 -38.64 4.57 5.10
CA GLY A 301 -38.31 5.98 5.30
C GLY A 301 -37.18 6.43 4.34
N ALA A 302 -37.13 7.73 4.05
CA ALA A 302 -36.08 8.30 3.19
C ALA A 302 -34.66 7.98 3.70
N LYS A 303 -34.49 7.87 5.04
CA LYS A 303 -33.23 7.47 5.68
C LYS A 303 -32.84 6.03 5.33
N GLU A 304 -33.79 5.09 5.36
CA GLU A 304 -33.55 3.67 5.03
C GLU A 304 -33.21 3.50 3.56
N ILE A 305 -33.88 4.20 2.66
CA ILE A 305 -33.58 4.20 1.22
C ILE A 305 -32.17 4.75 0.97
N SER A 306 -31.81 5.84 1.64
CA SER A 306 -30.49 6.45 1.53
C SER A 306 -29.39 5.50 2.05
N LEU A 307 -29.59 4.90 3.23
CA LEU A 307 -28.64 3.97 3.83
C LEU A 307 -28.41 2.74 2.94
N ARG A 308 -29.47 2.22 2.36
CA ARG A 308 -29.45 1.11 1.41
C ARG A 308 -28.66 1.43 0.14
N SER A 309 -28.90 2.62 -0.44
CA SER A 309 -28.15 3.06 -1.62
C SER A 309 -26.64 3.21 -1.31
N LEU A 310 -26.35 3.64 -0.10
CA LEU A 310 -24.99 3.82 0.39
C LEU A 310 -24.27 2.48 0.61
N TYR A 311 -24.94 1.49 1.20
CA TYR A 311 -24.43 0.12 1.30
C TYR A 311 -24.13 -0.48 -0.07
N LYS A 312 -25.02 -0.31 -1.03
CA LYS A 312 -24.82 -0.78 -2.39
C LYS A 312 -23.56 -0.18 -3.01
N ARG A 313 -23.36 1.13 -2.83
CA ARG A 313 -22.12 1.79 -3.30
C ARG A 313 -20.88 1.24 -2.57
N LEU A 314 -20.94 1.08 -1.26
CA LEU A 314 -19.84 0.58 -0.46
C LEU A 314 -19.47 -0.87 -0.84
N ILE A 315 -20.45 -1.75 -1.06
CA ILE A 315 -20.24 -3.12 -1.53
C ILE A 315 -19.58 -3.13 -2.91
N ASN A 316 -20.05 -2.27 -3.83
CA ASN A 316 -19.43 -2.15 -5.16
C ASN A 316 -18.00 -1.66 -5.07
N VAL A 317 -17.74 -0.62 -4.27
CA VAL A 317 -16.36 -0.11 -4.04
C VAL A 317 -15.49 -1.20 -3.44
N ALA A 318 -15.97 -1.90 -2.41
CA ALA A 318 -15.24 -3.02 -1.83
C ALA A 318 -14.99 -4.12 -2.86
N GLY A 319 -15.99 -4.49 -3.68
CA GLY A 319 -15.82 -5.47 -4.74
C GLY A 319 -14.72 -5.08 -5.74
N VAL A 320 -14.76 -3.84 -6.24
CA VAL A 320 -13.71 -3.32 -7.15
C VAL A 320 -12.35 -3.30 -6.45
N TYR A 321 -12.32 -2.88 -5.18
CA TYR A 321 -11.08 -2.82 -4.40
C TYR A 321 -10.45 -4.21 -4.19
N TYR A 322 -11.25 -5.26 -4.04
CA TYR A 322 -10.77 -6.65 -4.01
C TYR A 322 -9.95 -6.97 -5.26
N TYR A 323 -10.51 -6.72 -6.44
CA TYR A 323 -9.82 -7.05 -7.70
C TYR A 323 -8.59 -6.16 -7.95
N ILE A 324 -8.64 -4.87 -7.57
CA ILE A 324 -7.47 -3.98 -7.63
C ILE A 324 -6.37 -4.44 -6.65
N SER A 325 -6.74 -5.05 -5.53
CA SER A 325 -5.78 -5.57 -4.55
C SER A 325 -4.99 -6.78 -5.06
N LEU A 326 -5.54 -7.58 -5.98
CA LEU A 326 -4.86 -8.78 -6.47
C LEU A 326 -3.50 -8.48 -7.15
N PRO A 327 -3.37 -7.52 -8.08
CA PRO A 327 -2.07 -7.11 -8.61
C PRO A 327 -1.10 -6.61 -7.52
N VAL A 328 -1.60 -5.88 -6.51
CA VAL A 328 -0.76 -5.39 -5.39
C VAL A 328 -0.23 -6.58 -4.57
N VAL A 329 -1.06 -7.58 -4.31
CA VAL A 329 -0.67 -8.80 -3.61
C VAL A 329 0.37 -9.60 -4.41
N ILE A 330 0.21 -9.71 -5.75
CA ILE A 330 1.22 -10.32 -6.63
C ILE A 330 2.55 -9.58 -6.48
N PHE A 331 2.51 -8.24 -6.56
CA PHE A 331 3.69 -7.41 -6.38
C PHE A 331 4.35 -7.63 -5.03
N LEU A 332 3.58 -7.73 -3.94
CA LEU A 332 4.10 -8.02 -2.60
C LEU A 332 4.75 -9.41 -2.52
N VAL A 333 4.11 -10.43 -3.11
CA VAL A 333 4.70 -11.79 -3.16
C VAL A 333 6.03 -11.78 -3.90
N LEU A 334 6.10 -11.11 -5.07
CA LEU A 334 7.33 -10.98 -5.84
C LEU A 334 8.39 -10.15 -5.11
N GLY A 335 7.99 -9.05 -4.47
CA GLY A 335 8.87 -8.17 -3.70
C GLY A 335 9.50 -8.87 -2.51
N VAL A 336 8.71 -9.60 -1.71
CA VAL A 336 9.24 -10.39 -0.58
C VAL A 336 10.13 -11.52 -1.05
N THR A 337 9.72 -12.24 -2.11
CA THR A 337 10.55 -13.29 -2.72
C THR A 337 11.89 -12.71 -3.19
N GLY A 338 11.86 -11.60 -3.93
CA GLY A 338 13.06 -10.90 -4.40
C GLY A 338 13.97 -10.43 -3.26
N SER A 339 13.37 -9.91 -2.17
CA SER A 339 14.11 -9.48 -0.97
C SER A 339 14.82 -10.64 -0.27
N ILE A 340 14.18 -11.82 -0.20
CA ILE A 340 14.80 -13.03 0.34
C ILE A 340 16.00 -13.45 -0.52
N PHE A 341 15.86 -13.46 -1.85
CA PHE A 341 16.95 -13.78 -2.78
C PHE A 341 18.09 -12.77 -2.69
N TYR A 342 17.76 -11.47 -2.59
CA TYR A 342 18.75 -10.43 -2.38
C TYR A 342 19.50 -10.63 -1.06
N GLY A 343 18.80 -11.02 0.02
CA GLY A 343 19.42 -11.38 1.30
C GLY A 343 20.43 -12.53 1.16
N PHE A 344 20.12 -13.60 0.40
CA PHE A 344 21.06 -14.68 0.13
C PHE A 344 22.31 -14.19 -0.60
N LEU A 345 22.14 -13.30 -1.58
CA LEU A 345 23.29 -12.71 -2.31
C LEU A 345 24.18 -11.86 -1.39
N MET A 346 23.56 -11.11 -0.45
CA MET A 346 24.32 -10.26 0.51
C MET A 346 25.11 -11.08 1.52
N ILE A 347 24.58 -12.24 1.93
CA ILE A 347 25.27 -13.17 2.85
C ILE A 347 26.40 -13.94 2.12
N GLY A 348 26.40 -13.91 0.78
CA GLY A 348 27.41 -14.62 -0.04
C GLY A 348 27.19 -16.15 -0.10
N GLN A 349 26.08 -16.64 0.41
CA GLN A 349 25.71 -18.06 0.38
C GLN A 349 24.26 -18.18 -0.10
N ILE A 350 24.05 -18.98 -1.15
CA ILE A 350 22.71 -19.28 -1.65
C ILE A 350 22.34 -20.69 -1.19
N PRO A 351 21.47 -20.84 -0.17
CA PRO A 351 20.96 -22.15 0.23
C PRO A 351 19.99 -22.66 -0.84
N ILE A 352 20.50 -23.41 -1.81
CA ILE A 352 19.79 -23.82 -3.04
C ILE A 352 18.42 -24.46 -2.73
N LYS A 353 18.35 -25.34 -1.73
CA LYS A 353 17.08 -25.99 -1.34
C LYS A 353 16.04 -24.97 -0.85
N LEU A 354 16.44 -24.03 0.01
CA LEU A 354 15.54 -22.99 0.53
C LEU A 354 15.15 -22.01 -0.57
N ALA A 355 16.08 -21.61 -1.41
CA ALA A 355 15.82 -20.75 -2.56
C ALA A 355 14.79 -21.39 -3.51
N LEU A 356 14.94 -22.68 -3.80
CA LEU A 356 13.98 -23.41 -4.64
C LEU A 356 12.59 -23.48 -3.99
N ILE A 357 12.50 -23.76 -2.69
CA ILE A 357 11.23 -23.80 -1.96
C ILE A 357 10.52 -22.44 -2.03
N VAL A 358 11.24 -21.34 -1.78
CA VAL A 358 10.70 -19.99 -1.83
C VAL A 358 10.21 -19.64 -3.23
N ALA A 359 11.01 -19.96 -4.27
CA ALA A 359 10.64 -19.72 -5.66
C ALA A 359 9.37 -20.49 -6.06
N VAL A 360 9.33 -21.80 -5.75
CA VAL A 360 8.19 -22.66 -6.05
C VAL A 360 6.94 -22.18 -5.30
N ALA A 361 7.05 -21.85 -4.02
CA ALA A 361 5.94 -21.33 -3.23
C ALA A 361 5.37 -20.05 -3.83
N ALA A 362 6.23 -19.11 -4.27
CA ALA A 362 5.78 -17.86 -4.91
C ALA A 362 5.06 -18.14 -6.23
N VAL A 363 5.64 -18.97 -7.10
CA VAL A 363 5.04 -19.33 -8.40
C VAL A 363 3.70 -20.04 -8.21
N VAL A 364 3.62 -21.02 -7.31
CA VAL A 364 2.38 -21.75 -7.00
C VAL A 364 1.32 -20.80 -6.44
N THR A 365 1.70 -19.89 -5.53
CA THR A 365 0.78 -18.90 -4.97
C THR A 365 0.18 -18.01 -6.05
N ILE A 366 1.02 -17.41 -6.91
CA ILE A 366 0.57 -16.53 -8.00
C ILE A 366 -0.29 -17.30 -9.00
N TYR A 367 0.15 -18.50 -9.42
CA TYR A 367 -0.60 -19.34 -10.34
C TYR A 367 -1.99 -19.70 -9.80
N LYS A 368 -2.07 -20.13 -8.53
CA LYS A 368 -3.34 -20.50 -7.90
C LYS A 368 -4.26 -19.31 -7.71
N MET A 369 -3.71 -18.14 -7.35
CA MET A 369 -4.46 -16.91 -7.24
C MET A 369 -5.08 -16.52 -8.58
N ILE A 370 -4.31 -16.50 -9.66
CA ILE A 370 -4.82 -16.17 -10.99
C ILE A 370 -5.82 -17.22 -11.46
N ARG A 371 -5.50 -18.50 -11.32
CA ARG A 371 -6.37 -19.61 -11.77
C ARG A 371 -7.70 -19.62 -11.02
N SER A 372 -7.73 -19.23 -9.73
CA SER A 372 -8.96 -19.20 -8.93
C SER A 372 -10.04 -18.31 -9.53
N LEU A 373 -9.68 -17.24 -10.25
CA LEU A 373 -10.61 -16.34 -10.92
C LEU A 373 -11.35 -17.00 -12.10
N PHE A 374 -10.79 -18.07 -12.65
CA PHE A 374 -11.35 -18.79 -13.81
C PHE A 374 -12.02 -20.11 -13.43
N ILE A 375 -12.07 -20.49 -12.16
CA ILE A 375 -12.77 -21.66 -11.69
C ILE A 375 -14.27 -21.40 -11.81
N LYS A 376 -14.95 -22.18 -12.64
CA LYS A 376 -16.40 -22.22 -12.66
C LYS A 376 -16.86 -23.20 -11.59
N ILE A 377 -17.66 -22.74 -10.66
CA ILE A 377 -18.42 -23.61 -9.77
C ILE A 377 -19.75 -23.85 -10.46
N GLU A 378 -19.97 -24.99 -11.00
CA GLU A 378 -21.30 -25.44 -11.38
C GLU A 378 -22.01 -25.76 -10.07
N SER A 379 -22.87 -24.86 -9.63
CA SER A 379 -23.79 -25.16 -8.53
C SER A 379 -24.99 -25.93 -9.13
N GLU A 380 -25.08 -27.20 -8.87
CA GLU A 380 -26.32 -27.91 -9.04
C GLU A 380 -27.38 -27.36 -8.09
N ASP A 381 -28.59 -27.24 -8.54
CA ASP A 381 -29.68 -26.82 -7.68
C ASP A 381 -29.93 -27.90 -6.60
N PRO A 382 -30.05 -27.50 -5.33
CA PRO A 382 -30.21 -28.47 -4.24
C PRO A 382 -31.54 -29.22 -4.37
N GLY A 383 -31.53 -30.49 -3.97
CA GLY A 383 -32.74 -31.30 -3.93
C GLY A 383 -33.35 -31.63 -5.31
N ARG A 384 -34.58 -32.07 -5.34
CA ARG A 384 -35.35 -32.34 -6.57
C ARG A 384 -36.53 -31.39 -6.75
N ALA A 385 -36.92 -31.18 -8.00
CA ALA A 385 -38.12 -30.39 -8.31
C ALA A 385 -39.40 -31.11 -7.84
N LEU A 386 -40.27 -30.38 -7.15
CA LEU A 386 -41.58 -30.85 -6.70
C LEU A 386 -42.61 -30.52 -7.79
N LYS A 387 -43.27 -31.58 -8.29
CA LYS A 387 -44.28 -31.40 -9.32
C LYS A 387 -45.56 -30.81 -8.76
N PRO A 388 -46.32 -30.04 -9.55
CA PRO A 388 -47.62 -29.44 -9.08
C PRO A 388 -48.64 -30.47 -8.57
N GLU A 389 -48.61 -31.68 -9.14
CA GLU A 389 -49.52 -32.77 -8.77
C GLU A 389 -49.19 -33.36 -7.39
N GLU A 390 -47.95 -33.26 -6.92
CA GLU A 390 -47.49 -33.76 -5.62
C GLU A 390 -47.94 -32.87 -4.47
N ALA A 391 -48.12 -31.56 -4.73
CA ALA A 391 -48.49 -30.58 -3.71
C ALA A 391 -49.34 -29.43 -4.29
N PRO A 392 -50.55 -29.71 -4.84
CA PRO A 392 -51.32 -28.69 -5.52
C PRO A 392 -51.76 -27.53 -4.60
N GLY A 393 -52.01 -27.80 -3.31
CA GLY A 393 -52.28 -26.81 -2.32
C GLY A 393 -51.13 -25.90 -2.03
N LEU A 394 -49.89 -26.42 -2.00
CA LEU A 394 -48.68 -25.64 -1.78
C LEU A 394 -48.42 -24.65 -2.93
N TRP A 395 -48.58 -25.10 -4.17
CA TRP A 395 -48.46 -24.23 -5.33
C TRP A 395 -49.52 -23.13 -5.37
N ALA A 396 -50.75 -23.41 -4.91
CA ALA A 396 -51.81 -22.43 -4.77
C ALA A 396 -51.48 -21.42 -3.69
N LEU A 397 -51.03 -21.87 -2.51
CA LEU A 397 -50.64 -21.00 -1.38
C LEU A 397 -49.44 -20.13 -1.76
N ALA A 398 -48.42 -20.63 -2.45
CA ALA A 398 -47.30 -19.85 -2.90
C ALA A 398 -47.68 -18.69 -3.84
N ARG A 399 -48.70 -18.93 -4.73
CA ARG A 399 -49.26 -17.85 -5.57
C ARG A 399 -50.06 -16.82 -4.78
N GLU A 400 -50.86 -17.30 -3.82
CA GLU A 400 -51.63 -16.43 -2.90
C GLU A 400 -50.70 -15.49 -2.14
N VAL A 401 -49.66 -16.01 -1.52
CA VAL A 401 -48.64 -15.22 -0.77
C VAL A 401 -47.94 -14.22 -1.68
N ALA A 402 -47.52 -14.63 -2.89
CA ALA A 402 -46.91 -13.72 -3.85
C ALA A 402 -47.82 -12.55 -4.22
N GLN A 403 -49.13 -12.82 -4.41
CA GLN A 403 -50.12 -11.80 -4.70
C GLN A 403 -50.32 -10.86 -3.51
N ALA A 404 -50.42 -11.37 -2.27
CA ALA A 404 -50.53 -10.58 -1.06
C ALA A 404 -49.33 -9.64 -0.85
N VAL A 405 -48.13 -10.11 -1.11
CA VAL A 405 -46.88 -9.34 -1.02
C VAL A 405 -46.67 -8.38 -2.22
N GLY A 406 -47.45 -8.55 -3.30
CA GLY A 406 -47.31 -7.74 -4.51
C GLY A 406 -46.08 -8.05 -5.35
N THR A 407 -45.65 -9.33 -5.41
CA THR A 407 -44.49 -9.78 -6.17
C THR A 407 -44.86 -10.91 -7.13
N ARG A 408 -43.95 -11.20 -8.05
CA ARG A 408 -44.07 -12.36 -8.97
C ARG A 408 -43.93 -13.66 -8.18
N PRO A 409 -44.79 -14.69 -8.44
CA PRO A 409 -44.67 -15.98 -7.77
C PRO A 409 -43.38 -16.73 -8.13
N ILE A 410 -43.06 -17.76 -7.37
CA ILE A 410 -41.97 -18.72 -7.67
C ILE A 410 -42.28 -19.50 -8.92
N ASP A 411 -41.23 -19.85 -9.67
CA ASP A 411 -41.34 -20.64 -10.91
C ASP A 411 -41.11 -22.14 -10.65
N GLU A 412 -40.43 -22.51 -9.56
CA GLU A 412 -40.09 -23.89 -9.20
C GLU A 412 -40.00 -24.05 -7.69
N ILE A 413 -40.50 -25.17 -7.17
CA ILE A 413 -40.31 -25.64 -5.80
C ILE A 413 -39.36 -26.83 -5.84
N ARG A 414 -38.31 -26.80 -5.02
CA ARG A 414 -37.39 -27.92 -4.85
C ARG A 414 -37.40 -28.42 -3.41
N VAL A 415 -37.54 -29.72 -3.24
CA VAL A 415 -37.56 -30.33 -1.92
C VAL A 415 -36.18 -30.85 -1.55
N THR A 416 -35.77 -30.60 -0.31
CA THR A 416 -34.53 -31.06 0.30
C THR A 416 -34.83 -31.87 1.55
N PRO A 417 -33.95 -32.76 1.98
CA PRO A 417 -34.18 -33.55 3.20
C PRO A 417 -34.01 -32.74 4.51
N GLY A 418 -33.30 -31.59 4.53
CA GLY A 418 -33.06 -30.79 5.72
C GLY A 418 -34.27 -29.94 6.17
N CYS A 419 -34.01 -28.92 6.94
CA CYS A 419 -35.00 -27.94 7.41
C CYS A 419 -34.88 -26.57 6.71
N ASP A 420 -34.07 -26.47 5.65
CA ASP A 420 -33.83 -25.22 4.94
C ASP A 420 -35.11 -24.68 4.28
N LEU A 421 -35.37 -23.40 4.49
CA LEU A 421 -36.44 -22.66 3.81
C LEU A 421 -35.78 -21.43 3.21
N ALA A 422 -35.73 -21.32 1.87
CA ALA A 422 -35.09 -20.20 1.22
C ALA A 422 -35.61 -20.01 -0.20
N VAL A 423 -35.62 -18.79 -0.71
CA VAL A 423 -35.93 -18.47 -2.10
C VAL A 423 -34.74 -17.78 -2.76
N TYR A 424 -34.38 -18.18 -3.97
CA TYR A 424 -33.32 -17.55 -4.74
C TYR A 424 -33.68 -17.39 -6.21
N GLU A 425 -32.99 -16.47 -6.90
CA GLU A 425 -33.13 -16.24 -8.34
C GLU A 425 -31.97 -16.84 -9.11
N LYS A 426 -32.28 -17.69 -10.11
CA LYS A 426 -31.34 -18.29 -11.04
C LYS A 426 -31.51 -17.68 -12.43
N GLY A 427 -30.48 -17.03 -12.94
CA GLY A 427 -30.50 -16.39 -14.26
C GLY A 427 -29.33 -15.46 -14.45
N ARG A 428 -29.21 -14.93 -15.67
CA ARG A 428 -28.17 -13.94 -16.01
C ARG A 428 -28.48 -12.61 -15.36
N PHE A 429 -27.46 -11.77 -15.16
CA PHE A 429 -27.60 -10.44 -14.56
C PHE A 429 -28.70 -9.58 -15.22
N ARG A 430 -28.83 -9.61 -16.57
CA ARG A 430 -29.88 -8.89 -17.29
C ARG A 430 -31.29 -9.43 -16.98
N GLU A 431 -31.43 -10.76 -16.82
CA GLU A 431 -32.71 -11.39 -16.50
C GLU A 431 -33.17 -11.01 -15.08
N LYS A 432 -32.23 -10.95 -14.13
CA LYS A 432 -32.50 -10.49 -12.76
C LYS A 432 -32.90 -9.00 -12.75
N LEU A 433 -32.20 -8.12 -13.48
CA LEU A 433 -32.57 -6.71 -13.61
C LEU A 433 -33.96 -6.49 -14.22
N GLN A 434 -34.36 -7.37 -15.14
CA GLN A 434 -35.66 -7.31 -15.82
C GLN A 434 -36.78 -8.06 -15.08
N ASP A 435 -36.49 -8.59 -13.88
CA ASP A 435 -37.41 -9.46 -13.11
C ASP A 435 -37.90 -10.67 -13.90
N ARG A 436 -37.00 -11.26 -14.72
CA ARG A 436 -37.27 -12.46 -15.56
C ARG A 436 -36.43 -13.67 -15.14
N ALA A 437 -35.59 -13.53 -14.13
CA ALA A 437 -34.84 -14.63 -13.58
C ALA A 437 -35.79 -15.66 -12.95
N ARG A 438 -35.43 -16.94 -13.05
CA ARG A 438 -36.23 -18.04 -12.49
C ARG A 438 -36.15 -18.01 -10.97
N ARG A 439 -37.28 -17.95 -10.29
CA ARG A 439 -37.41 -17.97 -8.84
C ARG A 439 -37.64 -19.39 -8.33
N ILE A 440 -36.78 -19.82 -7.45
CA ILE A 440 -36.79 -21.22 -6.94
C ILE A 440 -36.94 -21.15 -5.42
N LEU A 441 -37.96 -21.85 -4.91
CA LEU A 441 -38.14 -22.10 -3.47
C LEU A 441 -37.46 -23.42 -3.11
N ILE A 442 -36.53 -23.37 -2.17
CA ILE A 442 -36.02 -24.57 -1.49
C ILE A 442 -36.92 -24.80 -0.29
N LEU A 443 -37.39 -26.03 -0.16
CA LEU A 443 -38.28 -26.46 0.90
C LEU A 443 -37.71 -27.69 1.58
N GLY A 444 -37.17 -27.52 2.78
CA GLY A 444 -36.71 -28.59 3.63
C GLY A 444 -37.87 -29.36 4.25
N VAL A 445 -38.00 -30.64 3.90
CA VAL A 445 -39.10 -31.50 4.37
C VAL A 445 -39.09 -31.61 5.91
N GLY A 446 -37.92 -31.55 6.54
CA GLY A 446 -37.78 -31.58 8.01
C GLY A 446 -38.47 -30.43 8.73
N ALA A 447 -38.62 -29.26 8.08
CA ALA A 447 -39.29 -28.09 8.65
C ALA A 447 -40.82 -28.23 8.68
N LEU A 448 -41.41 -29.10 7.83
CA LEU A 448 -42.87 -29.11 7.61
C LEU A 448 -43.66 -29.84 8.71
N ASN A 449 -42.98 -30.60 9.56
CA ASN A 449 -43.67 -31.39 10.57
C ASN A 449 -44.26 -30.48 11.64
N GLU A 450 -45.59 -30.65 11.89
CA GLU A 450 -46.35 -29.80 12.85
C GLU A 450 -46.42 -28.30 12.51
N MET A 451 -46.05 -27.90 11.31
CA MET A 451 -46.08 -26.50 10.88
C MET A 451 -47.51 -26.11 10.46
N ARG A 452 -48.03 -25.01 11.05
CA ARG A 452 -49.32 -24.45 10.66
C ARG A 452 -49.19 -23.63 9.38
N GLN A 453 -50.24 -23.62 8.55
CA GLN A 453 -50.25 -22.90 7.28
C GLN A 453 -50.04 -21.38 7.46
N ASN A 454 -50.56 -20.78 8.54
CA ASN A 454 -50.38 -19.34 8.80
C ASN A 454 -48.92 -19.00 9.10
N ALA A 455 -48.23 -19.83 9.92
CA ALA A 455 -46.82 -19.73 10.21
C ALA A 455 -45.99 -19.87 8.92
N PHE A 456 -46.35 -20.85 8.08
CA PHE A 456 -45.68 -21.05 6.78
C PHE A 456 -45.93 -19.88 5.81
N ARG A 457 -47.16 -19.31 5.75
CA ARG A 457 -47.43 -18.10 4.96
C ARG A 457 -46.56 -16.92 5.39
N ALA A 458 -46.39 -16.72 6.69
CA ALA A 458 -45.53 -15.64 7.20
C ALA A 458 -44.07 -15.84 6.85
N VAL A 459 -43.53 -17.07 6.96
CA VAL A 459 -42.18 -17.40 6.54
C VAL A 459 -42.01 -17.23 5.04
N LEU A 460 -42.96 -17.70 4.22
CA LEU A 460 -42.90 -17.53 2.78
C LEU A 460 -43.03 -16.07 2.34
N ALA A 461 -43.82 -15.26 3.05
CA ALA A 461 -43.92 -13.83 2.82
C ALA A 461 -42.61 -13.10 3.15
N HIS A 462 -41.89 -13.54 4.18
CA HIS A 462 -40.56 -13.06 4.47
C HIS A 462 -39.60 -13.35 3.29
N GLU A 463 -39.57 -14.59 2.80
CA GLU A 463 -38.77 -14.95 1.65
C GLU A 463 -39.11 -14.16 0.39
N TYR A 464 -40.41 -13.93 0.13
CA TYR A 464 -40.84 -13.06 -0.95
C TYR A 464 -40.51 -11.57 -0.71
N GLY A 465 -40.39 -11.15 0.55
CA GLY A 465 -39.97 -9.81 0.94
C GLY A 465 -38.62 -9.41 0.37
N HIS A 466 -37.71 -10.37 0.25
CA HIS A 466 -36.40 -10.16 -0.38
C HIS A 466 -36.50 -9.77 -1.88
N PHE A 467 -37.56 -10.17 -2.58
CA PHE A 467 -37.77 -9.81 -3.99
C PHE A 467 -38.57 -8.51 -4.15
N SER A 468 -39.51 -8.23 -3.24
CA SER A 468 -40.44 -7.10 -3.37
C SER A 468 -39.74 -5.75 -3.42
N HIS A 469 -38.55 -5.65 -2.86
CA HIS A 469 -37.80 -4.44 -2.78
C HIS A 469 -36.67 -4.34 -3.85
N ARG A 470 -36.63 -5.25 -4.83
CA ARG A 470 -35.57 -5.32 -5.85
C ARG A 470 -34.16 -5.31 -5.25
N ASP A 471 -33.97 -6.02 -4.15
CA ASP A 471 -32.75 -6.03 -3.37
C ASP A 471 -31.55 -6.72 -4.04
N THR A 472 -31.81 -7.46 -5.11
CA THR A 472 -30.83 -8.24 -5.85
C THR A 472 -29.71 -7.40 -6.49
N ALA A 473 -29.91 -6.08 -6.66
CA ALA A 473 -28.98 -5.23 -7.42
C ALA A 473 -27.60 -4.93 -6.75
N GLY A 474 -27.42 -5.24 -5.47
CA GLY A 474 -26.08 -5.19 -4.79
C GLY A 474 -25.58 -6.58 -4.39
N GLY A 475 -26.51 -7.56 -4.26
CA GLY A 475 -26.21 -8.92 -3.88
C GLY A 475 -25.35 -9.68 -4.89
N ASP A 476 -25.49 -9.40 -6.17
CA ASP A 476 -24.70 -10.06 -7.21
C ASP A 476 -23.19 -9.76 -7.11
N VAL A 477 -22.82 -8.52 -6.74
CA VAL A 477 -21.39 -8.18 -6.55
C VAL A 477 -20.88 -8.82 -5.27
N ALA A 478 -21.63 -8.73 -4.18
CA ALA A 478 -21.29 -9.36 -2.91
C ALA A 478 -21.14 -10.86 -3.05
N LEU A 479 -22.09 -11.51 -3.72
CA LEU A 479 -22.09 -12.96 -3.97
C LEU A 479 -20.88 -13.36 -4.83
N ARG A 480 -20.63 -12.65 -5.94
CA ARG A 480 -19.50 -12.94 -6.83
C ARG A 480 -18.17 -12.80 -6.11
N VAL A 481 -17.94 -11.69 -5.39
CA VAL A 481 -16.70 -11.47 -4.64
C VAL A 481 -16.54 -12.52 -3.55
N GLY A 482 -17.61 -12.86 -2.83
CA GLY A 482 -17.61 -13.93 -1.83
C GLY A 482 -17.26 -15.29 -2.42
N GLN A 483 -17.84 -15.66 -3.57
CA GLN A 483 -17.52 -16.87 -4.29
C GLN A 483 -16.06 -16.91 -4.78
N ASP A 484 -15.56 -15.80 -5.33
CA ASP A 484 -14.18 -15.72 -5.82
C ASP A 484 -13.18 -15.80 -4.66
N MET A 485 -13.50 -15.21 -3.50
CA MET A 485 -12.71 -15.39 -2.28
C MET A 485 -12.72 -16.85 -1.79
N SER A 486 -13.86 -17.52 -1.82
CA SER A 486 -13.97 -18.93 -1.43
C SER A 486 -13.20 -19.85 -2.38
N LYS A 487 -13.29 -19.62 -3.70
CA LYS A 487 -12.49 -20.32 -4.71
C LYS A 487 -11.00 -20.14 -4.49
N PHE A 488 -10.59 -18.90 -4.17
CA PHE A 488 -9.21 -18.60 -3.88
C PHE A 488 -8.73 -19.31 -2.61
N ALA A 489 -9.50 -19.25 -1.52
CA ALA A 489 -9.19 -19.97 -0.28
C ALA A 489 -9.04 -21.48 -0.52
N TYR A 490 -9.97 -22.06 -1.24
CA TYR A 490 -9.97 -23.49 -1.61
C TYR A 490 -8.75 -23.87 -2.48
N ALA A 491 -8.45 -23.05 -3.50
CA ALA A 491 -7.29 -23.27 -4.36
C ALA A 491 -5.96 -23.20 -3.59
N MET A 492 -5.87 -22.29 -2.58
CA MET A 492 -4.71 -22.17 -1.70
C MET A 492 -4.58 -23.36 -0.75
N ALA A 493 -5.70 -23.82 -0.17
CA ALA A 493 -5.73 -24.97 0.72
C ALA A 493 -5.27 -26.25 -0.01
N LEU A 494 -5.83 -26.53 -1.19
CA LEU A 494 -5.44 -27.67 -2.03
C LEU A 494 -3.96 -27.65 -2.45
N ALA A 495 -3.38 -26.45 -2.55
CA ALA A 495 -1.95 -26.28 -2.90
C ALA A 495 -1.01 -26.32 -1.68
N GLY A 496 -1.53 -26.54 -0.46
CA GLY A 496 -0.73 -26.44 0.76
C GLY A 496 -0.21 -25.03 1.06
N GLN A 497 -0.81 -23.99 0.44
CA GLN A 497 -0.41 -22.59 0.58
C GLN A 497 -1.27 -21.81 1.59
N ALA A 498 -2.24 -22.45 2.25
CA ALA A 498 -3.07 -21.86 3.30
C ALA A 498 -2.31 -21.79 4.64
N VAL A 499 -1.13 -21.16 4.63
CA VAL A 499 -0.20 -21.10 5.75
C VAL A 499 -0.02 -19.67 6.25
N TRP A 500 0.39 -19.50 7.52
CA TRP A 500 0.47 -18.19 8.16
C TRP A 500 1.47 -17.22 7.52
N TRP A 501 2.51 -17.73 6.89
CA TRP A 501 3.55 -16.90 6.23
C TRP A 501 3.22 -16.53 4.78
N ASN A 502 2.16 -17.08 4.19
CA ASN A 502 1.78 -16.76 2.81
C ASN A 502 0.99 -15.45 2.76
N ILE A 503 1.60 -14.40 2.18
CA ILE A 503 1.04 -13.05 2.12
C ILE A 503 -0.31 -13.01 1.40
N ALA A 504 -0.46 -13.76 0.30
CA ALA A 504 -1.70 -13.79 -0.46
C ALA A 504 -2.86 -14.42 0.35
N PHE A 505 -2.57 -15.46 1.14
CA PHE A 505 -3.54 -16.06 2.02
C PHE A 505 -3.90 -15.15 3.20
N GLN A 506 -2.92 -14.43 3.78
CA GLN A 506 -3.21 -13.45 4.84
C GLN A 506 -4.04 -12.26 4.32
N PHE A 507 -3.73 -11.77 3.12
CA PHE A 507 -4.58 -10.77 2.47
C PHE A 507 -6.03 -11.27 2.35
N LEU A 508 -6.22 -12.50 1.85
CA LEU A 508 -7.54 -13.08 1.68
C LEU A 508 -8.31 -13.14 3.01
N ARG A 509 -7.66 -13.57 4.10
CA ARG A 509 -8.25 -13.63 5.44
C ARG A 509 -8.70 -12.26 5.94
N VAL A 510 -7.79 -11.27 5.85
CA VAL A 510 -8.08 -9.89 6.29
C VAL A 510 -9.18 -9.28 5.43
N TYR A 511 -9.10 -9.47 4.10
CA TYR A 511 -10.10 -8.92 3.20
C TYR A 511 -11.48 -9.56 3.40
N HIS A 512 -11.53 -10.87 3.57
CA HIS A 512 -12.78 -11.59 3.88
C HIS A 512 -13.41 -11.08 5.17
N PHE A 513 -12.61 -10.82 6.20
CA PHE A 513 -13.10 -10.25 7.45
C PHE A 513 -13.71 -8.85 7.25
N ILE A 514 -13.03 -7.96 6.50
CA ILE A 514 -13.53 -6.62 6.17
C ILE A 514 -14.82 -6.71 5.34
N PHE A 515 -14.81 -7.53 4.31
CA PHE A 515 -15.93 -7.68 3.38
C PHE A 515 -17.18 -8.24 4.06
N ARG A 516 -17.02 -9.23 4.93
CA ARG A 516 -18.11 -9.75 5.75
C ARG A 516 -18.77 -8.65 6.59
N ARG A 517 -17.99 -7.79 7.25
CA ARG A 517 -18.54 -6.68 8.05
C ARG A 517 -19.39 -5.71 7.22
N ILE A 518 -18.95 -5.42 6.01
CA ILE A 518 -19.70 -4.56 5.08
C ILE A 518 -21.00 -5.27 4.64
N THR A 519 -20.93 -6.53 4.25
CA THR A 519 -22.06 -7.28 3.71
C THR A 519 -23.09 -7.63 4.79
N HIS A 520 -22.65 -8.05 5.99
CA HIS A 520 -23.57 -8.43 7.08
C HIS A 520 -24.45 -7.26 7.53
N GLY A 521 -23.92 -6.02 7.57
CA GLY A 521 -24.74 -4.84 7.87
C GLY A 521 -25.86 -4.62 6.84
N ALA A 522 -25.56 -4.82 5.56
CA ALA A 522 -26.53 -4.74 4.48
C ALA A 522 -27.57 -5.86 4.57
N THR A 523 -27.15 -7.09 4.84
CA THR A 523 -28.05 -8.25 4.98
C THR A 523 -29.00 -8.07 6.14
N ARG A 524 -28.53 -7.61 7.32
CA ARG A 524 -29.41 -7.33 8.46
C ARG A 524 -30.52 -6.31 8.15
N LEU A 525 -30.19 -5.27 7.37
CA LEU A 525 -31.23 -4.31 6.94
C LEU A 525 -32.25 -4.97 6.03
N GLN A 526 -31.82 -5.84 5.11
CA GLN A 526 -32.71 -6.59 4.22
C GLN A 526 -33.64 -7.52 4.99
N GLU A 527 -33.13 -8.22 6.00
CA GLU A 527 -33.92 -9.11 6.87
C GLU A 527 -35.05 -8.36 7.55
N ILE A 528 -34.77 -7.19 8.11
CA ILE A 528 -35.84 -6.39 8.78
C ILE A 528 -36.89 -5.88 7.81
N LEU A 529 -36.50 -5.53 6.59
CA LEU A 529 -37.46 -5.14 5.56
C LEU A 529 -38.34 -6.32 5.13
N ALA A 530 -37.76 -7.51 5.03
CA ALA A 530 -38.46 -8.77 4.72
C ALA A 530 -39.43 -9.14 5.88
N ASP A 531 -39.00 -9.01 7.14
CA ASP A 531 -39.84 -9.21 8.32
C ASP A 531 -41.04 -8.26 8.32
N ARG A 532 -40.84 -6.97 7.98
CA ARG A 532 -41.88 -6.00 7.88
C ARG A 532 -42.95 -6.39 6.84
N VAL A 533 -42.54 -6.95 5.71
CA VAL A 533 -43.45 -7.49 4.69
C VAL A 533 -44.24 -8.66 5.24
N ALA A 534 -43.59 -9.62 5.88
CA ALA A 534 -44.28 -10.77 6.47
C ALA A 534 -45.29 -10.40 7.54
N VAL A 535 -44.89 -9.52 8.47
CA VAL A 535 -45.75 -9.13 9.61
C VAL A 535 -46.94 -8.29 9.17
N ARG A 536 -46.80 -7.36 8.20
CA ARG A 536 -47.92 -6.60 7.64
C ARG A 536 -49.00 -7.46 7.02
N ASN A 537 -48.59 -8.51 6.32
CA ASN A 537 -49.51 -9.37 5.61
C ASN A 537 -50.11 -10.47 6.50
N TYR A 538 -49.36 -10.99 7.49
CA TYR A 538 -49.77 -12.20 8.24
C TYR A 538 -49.74 -12.04 9.76
N GLY A 539 -49.32 -10.90 10.30
CA GLY A 539 -49.28 -10.60 11.72
C GLY A 539 -48.01 -11.08 12.43
N ALA A 540 -47.72 -10.41 13.55
CA ALA A 540 -46.55 -10.73 14.38
C ALA A 540 -46.60 -12.12 14.97
N GLU A 541 -47.79 -12.59 15.40
CA GLU A 541 -47.97 -13.93 15.99
C GLU A 541 -47.59 -15.04 15.00
N SER A 542 -48.14 -15.00 13.76
CA SER A 542 -47.80 -15.99 12.72
C SER A 542 -46.34 -15.95 12.32
N PHE A 543 -45.75 -14.76 12.29
CA PHE A 543 -44.31 -14.60 12.00
C PHE A 543 -43.43 -15.19 13.12
N GLU A 544 -43.74 -14.87 14.39
CA GLU A 544 -43.00 -15.40 15.53
C GLU A 544 -43.15 -16.91 15.64
N GLU A 545 -44.37 -17.45 15.46
CA GLU A 545 -44.65 -18.88 15.42
C GLU A 545 -43.83 -19.55 14.31
N GLY A 546 -43.81 -18.99 13.11
CA GLY A 546 -43.06 -19.55 11.96
C GLY A 546 -41.56 -19.58 12.21
N LEU A 547 -40.98 -18.49 12.67
CA LEU A 547 -39.52 -18.45 12.91
C LEU A 547 -39.13 -19.35 14.09
N ARG A 548 -39.90 -19.38 15.18
CA ARG A 548 -39.69 -20.32 16.31
C ARG A 548 -39.79 -21.75 15.85
N HIS A 549 -40.76 -22.06 15.01
CA HIS A 549 -40.97 -23.41 14.47
C HIS A 549 -39.77 -23.86 13.64
N VAL A 550 -39.29 -23.06 12.69
CA VAL A 550 -38.14 -23.40 11.86
C VAL A 550 -36.91 -23.66 12.71
N ILE A 551 -36.60 -22.78 13.71
CA ILE A 551 -35.47 -22.96 14.62
C ILE A 551 -35.60 -24.26 15.42
N ARG A 552 -36.77 -24.50 16.00
CA ARG A 552 -37.04 -25.72 16.78
C ARG A 552 -36.83 -26.97 15.91
N ARG A 553 -37.45 -27.00 14.72
CA ARG A 553 -37.35 -28.14 13.82
C ARG A 553 -35.95 -28.41 13.33
N GLU A 554 -35.15 -27.36 13.10
CA GLU A 554 -33.76 -27.52 12.72
C GLU A 554 -32.95 -28.23 13.83
N VAL A 555 -33.10 -27.83 15.08
CA VAL A 555 -32.40 -28.46 16.23
C VAL A 555 -32.87 -29.89 16.44
N GLU A 556 -34.19 -30.10 16.49
CA GLU A 556 -34.79 -31.43 16.72
C GLU A 556 -34.43 -32.43 15.58
N PHE A 557 -34.62 -32.02 14.33
CA PHE A 557 -34.36 -32.87 13.16
C PHE A 557 -32.86 -33.22 13.09
N ASN A 558 -31.96 -32.29 13.27
CA ASN A 558 -30.53 -32.58 13.25
C ASN A 558 -30.12 -33.52 14.37
N SER A 559 -30.70 -33.37 15.56
CA SER A 559 -30.43 -34.28 16.70
C SER A 559 -30.91 -35.73 16.40
N VAL A 560 -32.17 -35.85 15.91
CA VAL A 560 -32.76 -37.15 15.57
C VAL A 560 -32.02 -37.79 14.40
N ALA A 561 -31.73 -37.03 13.35
CA ALA A 561 -31.05 -37.57 12.18
C ALA A 561 -29.62 -38.03 12.50
N SER A 562 -28.86 -37.24 13.29
CA SER A 562 -27.52 -37.62 13.69
C SER A 562 -27.48 -38.91 14.51
N LYS A 563 -28.41 -39.05 15.47
CA LYS A 563 -28.51 -40.26 16.29
C LYS A 563 -28.92 -41.49 15.47
N GLU A 564 -29.95 -41.37 14.61
CA GLU A 564 -30.40 -42.46 13.77
C GLU A 564 -29.31 -42.91 12.75
N ILE A 565 -28.56 -41.96 12.17
CA ILE A 565 -27.43 -42.26 11.29
C ILE A 565 -26.35 -43.05 12.05
N GLU A 566 -26.02 -42.65 13.28
CA GLU A 566 -25.05 -43.34 14.09
C GLU A 566 -25.50 -44.74 14.47
N GLU A 567 -26.75 -44.91 14.92
CA GLU A 567 -27.35 -46.21 15.28
C GLU A 567 -27.46 -47.16 14.08
N ALA A 568 -27.91 -46.63 12.92
CA ALA A 568 -28.03 -47.44 11.70
C ALA A 568 -26.64 -47.86 11.19
N ALA A 569 -25.63 -47.00 11.26
CA ALA A 569 -24.26 -47.33 10.90
C ALA A 569 -23.66 -48.42 11.82
N GLN A 570 -23.89 -48.34 13.13
CA GLN A 570 -23.45 -49.36 14.10
C GLN A 570 -24.15 -50.68 13.89
N ALA A 571 -25.47 -50.65 13.64
CA ALA A 571 -26.29 -51.85 13.41
C ALA A 571 -26.21 -52.39 11.98
N ARG A 572 -25.53 -51.68 11.06
CA ARG A 572 -25.47 -52.03 9.62
C ARG A 572 -26.85 -52.22 8.98
N ARG A 573 -27.80 -51.38 9.32
CA ARG A 573 -29.16 -51.37 8.77
C ARG A 573 -29.45 -50.09 7.98
N ASP A 574 -30.50 -50.10 7.20
CA ASP A 574 -31.04 -48.90 6.55
C ASP A 574 -31.59 -47.92 7.58
N LEU A 575 -31.64 -46.65 7.21
CA LEU A 575 -32.23 -45.62 8.06
C LEU A 575 -33.73 -45.78 8.19
N ASN A 576 -34.26 -45.63 9.39
CA ASN A 576 -35.69 -45.44 9.57
C ASN A 576 -36.16 -44.13 8.95
N ASN A 577 -37.49 -43.99 8.72
CA ASN A 577 -38.00 -42.72 8.23
C ASN A 577 -37.78 -41.60 9.23
N LEU A 578 -36.78 -40.75 8.99
CA LEU A 578 -36.30 -39.67 9.88
C LEU A 578 -37.42 -38.68 10.26
N TYR A 579 -38.43 -38.53 9.40
CA TYR A 579 -39.53 -37.59 9.60
C TYR A 579 -40.67 -38.14 10.46
N GLN A 580 -40.65 -39.44 10.76
CA GLN A 580 -41.57 -40.12 11.67
C GLN A 580 -40.98 -40.26 13.08
N LEU A 581 -39.66 -40.10 13.23
CA LEU A 581 -38.99 -40.18 14.49
C LEU A 581 -39.30 -38.92 15.29
N GLN A 582 -39.50 -39.07 16.59
CA GLN A 582 -39.81 -37.96 17.53
C GLN A 582 -38.72 -37.87 18.59
N VAL A 583 -38.52 -36.68 19.09
CA VAL A 583 -37.75 -36.41 20.31
C VAL A 583 -38.56 -36.89 21.50
N THR A 584 -38.17 -38.05 22.06
CA THR A 584 -38.84 -38.55 23.28
C THR A 584 -37.90 -38.43 24.48
N PRO A 585 -38.44 -38.34 25.72
CA PRO A 585 -37.61 -38.25 26.94
C PRO A 585 -36.63 -39.44 27.11
N GLU A 586 -36.96 -40.56 26.49
CA GLU A 586 -36.14 -41.77 26.52
C GLU A 586 -34.96 -41.74 25.56
N THR A 587 -35.10 -40.94 24.47
CA THR A 587 -34.11 -40.89 23.40
C THR A 587 -33.19 -39.67 23.48
N PHE A 588 -33.70 -38.56 24.04
CA PHE A 588 -32.97 -37.30 24.10
C PHE A 588 -33.22 -36.58 25.43
N ASP A 589 -32.21 -35.82 25.89
CA ASP A 589 -32.40 -34.86 26.98
C ASP A 589 -33.19 -33.65 26.43
N GLN A 590 -34.49 -33.68 26.66
CA GLN A 590 -35.39 -32.62 26.23
C GLN A 590 -34.96 -31.26 26.80
N GLN A 591 -34.44 -31.22 28.01
CA GLN A 591 -33.97 -29.98 28.63
C GLN A 591 -32.75 -29.41 27.89
N MET A 592 -31.88 -30.25 27.40
CA MET A 592 -30.73 -29.86 26.58
C MET A 592 -31.17 -29.26 25.25
N ILE A 593 -32.14 -29.87 24.57
CA ILE A 593 -32.71 -29.35 23.31
C ILE A 593 -33.40 -28.02 23.53
N GLU A 594 -34.25 -27.92 24.56
CA GLU A 594 -34.94 -26.64 24.88
C GLU A 594 -33.95 -25.54 25.27
N ASN A 595 -32.90 -25.84 26.00
CA ASN A 595 -31.84 -24.89 26.33
C ASN A 595 -31.13 -24.39 25.03
N GLN A 596 -30.80 -25.30 24.12
CA GLN A 596 -30.19 -24.95 22.84
C GLN A 596 -31.10 -24.05 21.99
N ILE A 597 -32.39 -24.35 21.90
CA ILE A 597 -33.39 -23.54 21.20
C ILE A 597 -33.48 -22.15 21.85
N ASN A 598 -33.57 -22.10 23.18
CA ASN A 598 -33.63 -20.84 23.91
C ASN A 598 -32.37 -19.99 23.73
N ASP A 599 -31.18 -20.61 23.76
CA ASP A 599 -29.91 -19.90 23.48
C ASP A 599 -29.88 -19.28 22.08
N ILE A 600 -30.35 -20.01 21.06
CA ILE A 600 -30.44 -19.49 19.70
C ILE A 600 -31.41 -18.29 19.62
N ILE A 601 -32.59 -18.40 20.30
CA ILE A 601 -33.62 -17.39 20.26
C ILE A 601 -33.21 -16.11 21.01
N THR A 602 -32.60 -16.26 22.18
CA THR A 602 -32.35 -15.16 23.13
C THR A 602 -30.99 -14.49 22.97
N ARG A 603 -30.07 -15.09 22.19
CA ARG A 603 -28.75 -14.54 21.92
C ARG A 603 -28.89 -13.15 21.27
N PRO A 604 -28.20 -12.11 21.81
CA PRO A 604 -28.27 -10.76 21.21
C PRO A 604 -27.61 -10.73 19.83
N THR A 605 -28.11 -9.85 18.98
CA THR A 605 -27.49 -9.59 17.66
C THR A 605 -26.08 -9.04 17.81
N THR A 606 -25.12 -9.62 17.11
CA THR A 606 -23.75 -9.14 17.04
C THR A 606 -23.41 -8.54 15.67
N GLU A 607 -22.31 -7.81 15.57
CA GLU A 607 -21.83 -7.24 14.30
C GLU A 607 -21.47 -8.31 13.26
N ASP A 608 -21.15 -9.54 13.73
CA ASP A 608 -20.73 -10.66 12.89
C ASP A 608 -21.91 -11.53 12.40
N ASP A 609 -23.13 -11.26 12.86
CA ASP A 609 -24.31 -12.00 12.45
C ASP A 609 -24.83 -11.51 11.08
N THR A 610 -25.21 -12.45 10.22
CA THR A 610 -25.85 -12.16 8.93
C THR A 610 -27.31 -11.75 9.11
N HIS A 611 -27.98 -12.29 10.11
CA HIS A 611 -29.36 -12.00 10.46
C HIS A 611 -29.43 -11.38 11.84
N PRO A 612 -30.37 -10.48 12.10
CA PRO A 612 -30.68 -10.06 13.46
C PRO A 612 -31.13 -11.27 14.30
N SER A 613 -30.88 -11.23 15.60
CA SER A 613 -31.31 -12.31 16.49
C SER A 613 -32.84 -12.47 16.47
N PRO A 614 -33.36 -13.69 16.67
CA PRO A 614 -34.79 -13.91 16.70
C PRO A 614 -35.53 -13.01 17.70
N ILE A 615 -34.96 -12.82 18.90
CA ILE A 615 -35.57 -11.96 19.93
C ILE A 615 -35.70 -10.50 19.48
N ASP A 616 -34.70 -9.97 18.75
CA ASP A 616 -34.78 -8.59 18.23
C ASP A 616 -35.78 -8.49 17.09
N ARG A 617 -35.88 -9.52 16.22
CA ARG A 617 -36.87 -9.63 15.16
C ARG A 617 -38.28 -9.67 15.74
N PHE A 618 -38.52 -10.43 16.82
CA PHE A 618 -39.84 -10.49 17.50
C PHE A 618 -40.21 -9.17 18.11
N ARG A 619 -39.30 -8.46 18.81
CA ARG A 619 -39.56 -7.13 19.36
C ARG A 619 -39.95 -6.14 18.29
N LEU A 620 -39.35 -6.19 17.13
CA LEU A 620 -39.68 -5.34 15.99
C LEU A 620 -41.07 -5.71 15.39
N ALA A 621 -41.31 -7.02 15.21
CA ALA A 621 -42.56 -7.54 14.68
C ALA A 621 -43.76 -7.11 15.51
N GLN A 622 -43.67 -7.14 16.85
CA GLN A 622 -44.74 -6.76 17.77
C GLN A 622 -45.13 -5.28 17.69
N ARG A 623 -44.32 -4.42 17.07
CA ARG A 623 -44.61 -2.99 16.86
C ARG A 623 -45.33 -2.71 15.54
N ILE A 624 -45.46 -3.71 14.66
CA ILE A 624 -46.02 -3.55 13.31
C ILE A 624 -47.49 -3.97 13.32
N SER A 625 -48.34 -3.13 12.78
CA SER A 625 -49.78 -3.47 12.59
C SER A 625 -49.93 -4.45 11.40
N CYS A 626 -50.82 -5.39 11.56
CA CYS A 626 -51.24 -6.32 10.49
C CYS A 626 -52.44 -5.77 9.72
N ASP A 627 -52.34 -5.77 8.38
CA ASP A 627 -53.43 -5.28 7.54
C ASP A 627 -54.58 -6.31 7.40
N ASN A 628 -54.25 -7.62 7.43
CA ASN A 628 -55.21 -8.71 7.25
C ASN A 628 -54.84 -9.94 8.11
N PRO A 629 -55.25 -9.99 9.38
CA PRO A 629 -54.97 -11.18 10.19
C PRO A 629 -55.74 -12.39 9.65
N SER A 630 -55.00 -13.43 9.25
CA SER A 630 -55.58 -14.70 8.78
C SER A 630 -55.52 -15.71 9.91
N ALA A 631 -56.63 -16.35 10.21
CA ALA A 631 -56.73 -17.41 11.22
C ALA A 631 -57.04 -18.76 10.56
N SER A 632 -55.97 -19.53 10.24
CA SER A 632 -56.12 -20.92 9.80
C SER A 632 -55.30 -21.83 10.70
N ASN A 633 -55.95 -22.85 11.26
CA ASN A 633 -55.30 -23.90 12.06
C ASN A 633 -54.90 -25.12 11.24
N ALA A 634 -55.09 -25.10 9.91
CA ALA A 634 -54.73 -26.20 9.03
C ALA A 634 -53.20 -26.41 9.00
N MET A 635 -52.79 -27.67 8.83
CA MET A 635 -51.36 -28.06 8.77
C MET A 635 -50.80 -27.90 7.38
N VAL A 636 -49.53 -27.66 7.26
CA VAL A 636 -48.83 -27.54 5.95
C VAL A 636 -48.90 -28.86 5.18
N TRP A 637 -48.90 -29.98 5.87
CA TRP A 637 -48.99 -31.30 5.22
C TRP A 637 -50.31 -31.51 4.50
N ASP A 638 -51.43 -30.80 4.86
CA ASP A 638 -52.70 -30.86 4.14
C ASP A 638 -52.61 -30.29 2.71
N LEU A 639 -51.51 -29.62 2.38
CA LEU A 639 -51.24 -29.06 1.04
C LEU A 639 -50.59 -30.03 0.09
N PHE A 640 -50.16 -31.20 0.59
CA PHE A 640 -49.47 -32.27 -0.17
C PHE A 640 -50.38 -33.45 -0.47
N ALA A 641 -50.18 -34.07 -1.61
CA ALA A 641 -50.95 -35.26 -2.01
C ALA A 641 -50.62 -36.52 -1.13
N SER A 642 -49.35 -36.65 -0.74
CA SER A 642 -48.90 -37.74 0.15
C SER A 642 -47.66 -37.31 0.95
N ARG A 643 -47.86 -37.22 2.27
CA ARG A 643 -46.79 -37.01 3.23
C ARG A 643 -45.82 -38.20 3.28
N GLU A 644 -46.40 -39.44 3.32
CA GLU A 644 -45.66 -40.68 3.52
C GLU A 644 -44.68 -40.92 2.37
N SER A 645 -45.13 -40.72 1.13
CA SER A 645 -44.32 -40.93 -0.07
C SER A 645 -43.12 -39.98 -0.09
N LEU A 646 -43.33 -38.69 0.19
CA LEU A 646 -42.27 -37.66 0.17
C LEU A 646 -41.27 -37.88 1.31
N THR A 647 -41.72 -38.18 2.52
CA THR A 647 -40.84 -38.40 3.67
C THR A 647 -39.99 -39.67 3.52
N ALA A 648 -40.56 -40.76 2.98
CA ALA A 648 -39.81 -41.96 2.69
C ALA A 648 -38.72 -41.75 1.62
N GLU A 649 -39.04 -40.99 0.56
CA GLU A 649 -38.11 -40.61 -0.49
C GLU A 649 -36.93 -39.82 0.08
N MET A 650 -37.22 -38.82 0.91
CA MET A 650 -36.17 -37.95 1.48
C MET A 650 -35.29 -38.71 2.47
N SER A 651 -35.86 -39.63 3.28
CA SER A 651 -35.08 -40.49 4.17
C SER A 651 -34.14 -41.40 3.39
N LYS A 652 -34.64 -41.98 2.29
CA LYS A 652 -33.81 -42.80 1.41
C LYS A 652 -32.68 -42.03 0.78
N LEU A 653 -32.92 -40.78 0.38
CA LEU A 653 -31.87 -39.90 -0.17
C LEU A 653 -30.73 -39.65 0.83
N ILE A 654 -31.04 -39.51 2.14
CA ILE A 654 -30.03 -39.41 3.18
C ILE A 654 -29.28 -40.72 3.34
N ASP A 655 -30.00 -41.86 3.39
CA ASP A 655 -29.44 -43.19 3.53
C ASP A 655 -28.42 -43.50 2.42
N ASP A 656 -28.80 -43.22 1.17
CA ASP A 656 -27.93 -43.42 0.00
C ASP A 656 -26.65 -42.56 0.12
N ARG A 657 -26.75 -41.29 0.53
CA ARG A 657 -25.59 -40.42 0.73
C ARG A 657 -24.69 -40.87 1.90
N VAL A 658 -25.27 -41.32 3.00
CA VAL A 658 -24.51 -41.85 4.15
C VAL A 658 -23.72 -43.09 3.71
N LYS A 659 -24.33 -43.97 2.93
CA LYS A 659 -23.66 -45.18 2.38
C LYS A 659 -22.53 -44.83 1.41
N GLU A 660 -22.72 -43.82 0.55
CA GLU A 660 -21.66 -43.32 -0.36
C GLU A 660 -20.50 -42.71 0.37
N ALA A 661 -20.74 -42.03 1.51
CA ALA A 661 -19.73 -41.37 2.31
C ALA A 661 -18.98 -42.29 3.29
N ALA A 662 -19.54 -43.47 3.57
CA ALA A 662 -18.90 -44.47 4.43
C ALA A 662 -17.68 -45.08 3.70
N PRO A 663 -16.48 -45.06 4.33
CA PRO A 663 -15.33 -45.73 3.73
C PRO A 663 -15.61 -47.24 3.58
N ALA A 664 -15.31 -47.78 2.41
CA ALA A 664 -15.48 -49.21 2.06
C ALA A 664 -14.69 -50.14 3.01
#